data_ecf59965fa6c614febd261331d34b590
#
_entry.id   ecf59965fa6c614febd261331d34b590
#
_cell.length_a   1.000
_cell.length_b   1.000
_cell.length_c   1.000
_cell.angle_alpha   90.00
_cell.angle_beta   90.00
_cell.angle_gamma   90.00
#
_symmetry.space_group_name_H-M   'P 1'
#
loop_
_entity.id
_entity.type
_entity.pdbx_description
1 polymer ?
#
loop_
_entity_poly.entity_id
_entity_poly.type
_entity_poly.pdbx_seq_one_letter_code
_entity_poly.pdbx_strand_id
1 'polypeptide(L)'
;MATPREVSLQMTRNIGIMAHIDAGKTTTTERILYYTGINHKIGEVHDGGATMDWMVQEQERGITITSAATTCYWSHSETQKDPVAFKKTRHRINIIDTPGHVDFTVEVQRSLRVLDGSVTVLAAKGGVEPQSETVWRQADEYKVPRMVYVNKMDTMGADFFRCIKMLHDRLHANGVAIQLPIGQEDTFRGIVDLVDMNAEVYYDDMGNDMRCEPIPEDMVEQAEEYRNILIEAVAENDEELMEKYLEGEEITKAELKAAIRKETIANTLVPVTCGSSYKNRGVQKLLDAIVDYMPAPTDVEDIKGVNPETEEQETRPSSDDAPFAALAFKIATDPFVGKLAYFRVYSGKVEAGTTVYNSVKDTKERMGRILQMHSNHRKDIDCCYAGDIAAVVGLKNTTTGDTLCDENHPIILESMKFPEPVIRVAIEPKTKAGNEKMGIALAKLAEEDPTFKTYTDEETGQTIIAGMGELHLEIIVDRLLREFKVEANVGAPQVAYRETIRKEANQETKYARQSGGKGQYGHVKIKIEPNEPGKGYEFINAIVGGAIPKEYIPAIDNGIQGAMKSGVLAGYPVVDVKVTLWDGSYHEVDSSEMAFSIAGSMAFKDAMRKADPIITEPIMKVAVIVPDEYLGDVIGDLNARRGQIQGMEAMAGTQRVNAFVPLAQMFGYATDLRSKTQGRGQYVMEPSHYEPVPKNIADQIIAGRTKA
;
A
#
# COMPACT_ATOMS: atom_id res chain seq x y z
N MET A 1 11.84 -34.94 -12.87
CA MET A 1 10.36 -34.90 -12.79
C MET A 1 10.03 -33.92 -11.69
N ALA A 2 9.16 -32.94 -11.95
CA ALA A 2 8.72 -32.00 -10.93
C ALA A 2 8.12 -32.76 -9.74
N THR A 3 8.41 -32.31 -8.53
CA THR A 3 7.79 -32.86 -7.31
C THR A 3 6.28 -32.67 -7.41
N PRO A 4 5.44 -33.68 -7.24
CA PRO A 4 3.99 -33.52 -7.35
C PRO A 4 3.46 -32.54 -6.31
N ARG A 5 2.37 -31.84 -6.63
CA ARG A 5 1.70 -30.90 -5.70
C ARG A 5 1.36 -31.63 -4.38
N GLU A 6 1.74 -31.01 -3.29
CA GLU A 6 1.58 -31.61 -1.95
C GLU A 6 0.15 -31.46 -1.41
N VAL A 7 -0.52 -30.35 -1.71
CA VAL A 7 -1.89 -30.02 -1.30
C VAL A 7 -2.65 -29.53 -2.52
N SER A 8 -3.88 -29.98 -2.71
CA SER A 8 -4.71 -29.57 -3.85
C SER A 8 -4.99 -28.06 -3.85
N LEU A 9 -5.23 -27.49 -5.03
CA LEU A 9 -5.54 -26.06 -5.19
C LEU A 9 -6.78 -25.66 -4.39
N GLN A 10 -7.79 -26.51 -4.33
CA GLN A 10 -9.01 -26.29 -3.54
C GLN A 10 -8.76 -26.25 -2.02
N MET A 11 -7.69 -26.89 -1.54
CA MET A 11 -7.27 -26.86 -0.14
C MET A 11 -6.18 -25.80 0.14
N THR A 12 -5.99 -24.86 -0.76
CA THR A 12 -5.07 -23.74 -0.57
C THR A 12 -5.86 -22.50 -0.15
N ARG A 13 -5.30 -21.69 0.77
CA ARG A 13 -5.85 -20.41 1.23
C ARG A 13 -4.75 -19.36 1.19
N ASN A 14 -4.96 -18.30 0.44
CA ASN A 14 -4.07 -17.15 0.39
C ASN A 14 -4.74 -16.00 1.13
N ILE A 15 -4.33 -15.77 2.38
CA ILE A 15 -4.99 -14.80 3.26
C ILE A 15 -4.05 -13.70 3.73
N GLY A 16 -4.60 -12.50 3.87
CA GLY A 16 -3.97 -11.39 4.56
C GLY A 16 -4.52 -11.23 5.97
N ILE A 17 -3.66 -10.87 6.90
CA ILE A 17 -4.09 -10.45 8.23
C ILE A 17 -3.95 -8.93 8.31
N MET A 18 -5.08 -8.27 8.49
CA MET A 18 -5.21 -6.81 8.50
C MET A 18 -5.71 -6.35 9.86
N ALA A 19 -5.21 -5.24 10.34
CA ALA A 19 -5.62 -4.72 11.63
C ALA A 19 -5.25 -3.26 11.77
N HIS A 20 -5.97 -2.56 12.65
CA HIS A 20 -5.48 -1.32 13.23
C HIS A 20 -4.22 -1.56 14.11
N ILE A 21 -3.42 -0.51 14.33
CA ILE A 21 -2.31 -0.54 15.26
C ILE A 21 -2.83 -0.98 16.63
N ASP A 22 -2.09 -1.83 17.31
CA ASP A 22 -2.44 -2.40 18.63
C ASP A 22 -3.71 -3.27 18.69
N ALA A 23 -4.36 -3.62 17.57
CA ALA A 23 -5.46 -4.59 17.62
C ALA A 23 -5.00 -6.04 17.90
N GLY A 24 -3.69 -6.27 17.90
CA GLY A 24 -3.09 -7.58 18.19
C GLY A 24 -2.86 -8.43 16.94
N LYS A 25 -2.62 -7.80 15.79
CA LYS A 25 -2.33 -8.47 14.53
C LYS A 25 -1.16 -9.44 14.65
N THR A 26 0.03 -8.93 15.01
CA THR A 26 1.25 -9.74 15.13
C THR A 26 1.08 -10.86 16.15
N THR A 27 0.43 -10.56 17.31
CA THR A 27 0.14 -11.58 18.31
C THR A 27 -0.75 -12.68 17.74
N THR A 28 -1.78 -12.34 16.95
CA THR A 28 -2.66 -13.32 16.31
C THR A 28 -1.88 -14.17 15.32
N THR A 29 -1.05 -13.57 14.47
CA THR A 29 -0.22 -14.29 13.51
C THR A 29 0.77 -15.23 14.20
N GLU A 30 1.44 -14.77 15.26
CA GLU A 30 2.36 -15.62 16.05
C GLU A 30 1.64 -16.83 16.69
N ARG A 31 0.39 -16.68 17.16
CA ARG A 31 -0.42 -17.79 17.68
C ARG A 31 -0.83 -18.77 16.58
N ILE A 32 -1.16 -18.25 15.40
CA ILE A 32 -1.41 -19.12 14.23
C ILE A 32 -0.16 -19.94 13.90
N LEU A 33 1.02 -19.34 13.87
CA LEU A 33 2.27 -20.05 13.61
C LEU A 33 2.61 -21.07 14.69
N TYR A 34 2.30 -20.78 15.94
CA TYR A 34 2.49 -21.72 17.05
C TYR A 34 1.57 -22.95 16.92
N TYR A 35 0.26 -22.75 16.73
CA TYR A 35 -0.69 -23.87 16.63
C TYR A 35 -0.53 -24.68 15.34
N THR A 36 -0.01 -24.11 14.29
CA THR A 36 0.33 -24.82 13.06
C THR A 36 1.69 -25.53 13.10
N GLY A 37 2.44 -25.41 14.21
CA GLY A 37 3.71 -26.09 14.45
C GLY A 37 4.90 -25.49 13.70
N ILE A 38 4.75 -24.30 13.14
CA ILE A 38 5.87 -23.57 12.52
C ILE A 38 6.79 -23.03 13.60
N ASN A 39 6.23 -22.42 14.65
CA ASN A 39 6.97 -21.96 15.82
C ASN A 39 6.84 -22.96 16.97
N HIS A 40 7.98 -23.30 17.61
CA HIS A 40 8.00 -24.20 18.76
C HIS A 40 7.80 -23.47 20.10
N LYS A 41 7.88 -22.14 20.10
CA LYS A 41 7.65 -21.28 21.26
C LYS A 41 6.72 -20.16 20.86
N ILE A 42 5.92 -19.72 21.82
CA ILE A 42 5.10 -18.52 21.66
C ILE A 42 6.03 -17.30 21.69
N GLY A 43 6.09 -16.54 20.59
CA GLY A 43 6.77 -15.26 20.51
C GLY A 43 5.91 -14.16 21.15
N GLU A 44 6.49 -13.39 22.05
CA GLU A 44 5.85 -12.18 22.60
C GLU A 44 6.36 -10.94 21.89
N VAL A 45 5.44 -10.11 21.40
CA VAL A 45 5.77 -8.88 20.65
C VAL A 45 6.55 -7.90 21.53
N HIS A 46 6.16 -7.78 22.80
CA HIS A 46 6.82 -6.88 23.76
C HIS A 46 8.27 -7.29 24.12
N ASP A 47 8.61 -8.55 23.95
CA ASP A 47 9.95 -9.06 24.24
C ASP A 47 10.83 -9.11 22.96
N GLY A 48 10.33 -8.61 21.81
CA GLY A 48 11.03 -8.65 20.53
C GLY A 48 11.19 -10.06 19.94
N GLY A 49 10.40 -11.02 20.45
CA GLY A 49 10.44 -12.43 20.06
C GLY A 49 9.52 -12.82 18.89
N ALA A 50 8.83 -11.86 18.28
CA ALA A 50 7.92 -12.12 17.19
C ALA A 50 8.66 -12.52 15.90
N THR A 51 8.23 -13.62 15.29
CA THR A 51 8.87 -14.19 14.09
C THR A 51 8.52 -13.36 12.83
N MET A 52 7.32 -12.82 12.76
CA MET A 52 6.84 -12.07 11.60
C MET A 52 7.42 -10.65 11.56
N ASP A 53 7.57 -9.98 12.70
CA ASP A 53 8.24 -8.68 12.81
C ASP A 53 9.75 -8.92 12.96
N TRP A 54 10.41 -9.28 11.86
CA TRP A 54 11.81 -9.70 11.87
C TRP A 54 12.82 -8.54 11.80
N MET A 55 12.37 -7.37 11.35
CA MET A 55 13.21 -6.17 11.31
C MET A 55 13.39 -5.59 12.71
N VAL A 56 14.61 -5.15 13.01
CA VAL A 56 14.90 -4.49 14.29
C VAL A 56 14.00 -3.27 14.52
N GLN A 57 13.72 -2.52 13.46
CA GLN A 57 12.84 -1.35 13.48
C GLN A 57 11.38 -1.71 13.83
N GLU A 58 10.90 -2.85 13.35
CA GLU A 58 9.57 -3.38 13.70
C GLU A 58 9.50 -3.75 15.18
N GLN A 59 10.51 -4.47 15.67
CA GLN A 59 10.61 -4.91 17.05
C GLN A 59 10.74 -3.76 18.05
N GLU A 60 11.58 -2.76 17.74
CA GLU A 60 11.78 -1.60 18.62
C GLU A 60 10.54 -0.68 18.69
N ARG A 61 9.77 -0.60 17.61
CA ARG A 61 8.61 0.29 17.51
C ARG A 61 7.28 -0.42 17.78
N GLY A 62 7.28 -1.75 17.80
CA GLY A 62 6.07 -2.57 17.97
C GLY A 62 5.07 -2.44 16.81
N ILE A 63 5.53 -2.10 15.61
CA ILE A 63 4.69 -1.95 14.41
C ILE A 63 5.25 -2.77 13.26
N THR A 64 4.39 -3.38 12.46
CA THR A 64 4.78 -4.01 11.21
C THR A 64 5.00 -2.94 10.13
N ILE A 65 6.16 -2.97 9.49
CA ILE A 65 6.60 -2.02 8.47
C ILE A 65 6.51 -2.67 7.09
N THR A 66 7.01 -3.89 6.97
CA THR A 66 7.03 -4.64 5.71
C THR A 66 6.12 -5.85 5.80
N SER A 67 5.43 -6.16 4.70
CA SER A 67 4.64 -7.40 4.63
C SER A 67 5.56 -8.62 4.68
N ALA A 68 5.25 -9.57 5.55
CA ALA A 68 5.93 -10.86 5.64
C ALA A 68 5.01 -11.98 5.16
N ALA A 69 5.57 -12.91 4.38
CA ALA A 69 4.83 -14.06 3.88
C ALA A 69 5.27 -15.33 4.60
N THR A 70 4.33 -16.13 5.04
CA THR A 70 4.60 -17.42 5.69
C THR A 70 3.58 -18.44 5.23
N THR A 71 4.05 -19.68 5.02
CA THR A 71 3.19 -20.82 4.69
C THR A 71 3.05 -21.73 5.90
N CYS A 72 1.83 -22.10 6.25
CA CYS A 72 1.55 -23.06 7.30
C CYS A 72 0.47 -24.06 6.84
N TYR A 73 0.24 -25.10 7.64
CA TYR A 73 -0.71 -26.16 7.33
C TYR A 73 -1.67 -26.32 8.50
N TRP A 74 -2.95 -26.46 8.18
CA TRP A 74 -3.99 -26.67 9.17
C TRP A 74 -5.02 -27.71 8.70
N SER A 75 -5.50 -28.50 9.61
CA SER A 75 -6.70 -29.29 9.50
C SER A 75 -7.63 -28.93 10.65
N HIS A 76 -8.89 -29.25 10.58
CA HIS A 76 -9.82 -28.96 11.67
C HIS A 76 -9.26 -29.42 13.02
N SER A 77 -9.50 -28.62 14.06
CA SER A 77 -9.01 -28.87 15.42
C SER A 77 -9.37 -30.27 15.93
N GLU A 78 -10.50 -30.78 15.54
CA GLU A 78 -10.96 -32.18 15.86
C GLU A 78 -10.08 -33.26 15.23
N THR A 79 -9.51 -33.00 14.06
CA THR A 79 -8.71 -33.96 13.30
C THR A 79 -7.20 -33.85 13.51
N GLN A 80 -6.77 -32.83 14.21
CA GLN A 80 -5.34 -32.49 14.45
C GLN A 80 -4.58 -33.66 15.13
N LYS A 81 -5.24 -34.39 16.02
CA LYS A 81 -4.61 -35.45 16.81
C LYS A 81 -4.50 -36.81 16.05
N ASP A 82 -5.16 -36.94 14.90
CA ASP A 82 -5.06 -38.11 14.02
C ASP A 82 -4.13 -37.82 12.83
N PRO A 83 -2.90 -38.37 12.79
CA PRO A 83 -1.96 -38.12 11.71
C PRO A 83 -2.45 -38.52 10.32
N VAL A 84 -3.33 -39.52 10.21
CA VAL A 84 -3.86 -39.97 8.92
C VAL A 84 -4.95 -39.01 8.43
N ALA A 85 -5.87 -38.62 9.31
CA ALA A 85 -6.90 -37.64 9.02
C ALA A 85 -6.27 -36.29 8.70
N PHE A 86 -5.31 -35.83 9.51
CA PHE A 86 -4.56 -34.60 9.28
C PHE A 86 -3.93 -34.55 7.88
N LYS A 87 -3.19 -35.57 7.48
CA LYS A 87 -2.54 -35.63 6.17
C LYS A 87 -3.55 -35.60 5.01
N LYS A 88 -4.74 -36.15 5.20
CA LYS A 88 -5.80 -36.24 4.18
C LYS A 88 -6.59 -34.92 4.05
N THR A 89 -6.80 -34.21 5.15
CA THR A 89 -7.70 -33.03 5.23
C THR A 89 -6.97 -31.70 5.44
N ARG A 90 -5.62 -31.73 5.49
CA ARG A 90 -4.84 -30.50 5.73
C ARG A 90 -4.97 -29.51 4.58
N HIS A 91 -5.14 -28.27 4.96
CA HIS A 91 -5.10 -27.12 4.07
C HIS A 91 -3.74 -26.45 4.16
N ARG A 92 -3.30 -25.91 3.03
CA ARG A 92 -2.14 -25.03 2.96
C ARG A 92 -2.63 -23.61 3.10
N ILE A 93 -2.12 -22.88 4.08
CA ILE A 93 -2.47 -21.49 4.34
C ILE A 93 -1.23 -20.65 4.11
N ASN A 94 -1.26 -19.79 3.09
CA ASN A 94 -0.26 -18.78 2.86
C ASN A 94 -0.76 -17.50 3.52
N ILE A 95 -0.03 -17.00 4.52
CA ILE A 95 -0.38 -15.82 5.28
C ILE A 95 0.53 -14.69 4.83
N ILE A 96 -0.05 -13.56 4.46
CA ILE A 96 0.68 -12.32 4.27
C ILE A 96 0.27 -11.38 5.41
N ASP A 97 1.22 -11.07 6.27
CA ASP A 97 1.05 -10.10 7.34
C ASP A 97 1.27 -8.69 6.77
N THR A 98 0.28 -7.80 6.91
CA THR A 98 0.32 -6.47 6.29
C THR A 98 0.56 -5.38 7.33
N PRO A 99 1.25 -4.27 6.97
CA PRO A 99 1.39 -3.13 7.85
C PRO A 99 0.03 -2.52 8.24
N GLY A 100 -0.06 -2.03 9.47
CA GLY A 100 -1.25 -1.32 9.94
C GLY A 100 -1.13 0.22 9.89
N HIS A 101 0.03 0.76 9.51
CA HIS A 101 0.30 2.20 9.53
C HIS A 101 0.05 2.87 8.18
N VAL A 102 -0.48 4.09 8.21
CA VAL A 102 -0.90 4.85 7.00
C VAL A 102 0.27 5.11 6.03
N ASP A 103 1.48 5.33 6.54
CA ASP A 103 2.66 5.59 5.70
C ASP A 103 3.06 4.37 4.84
N PHE A 104 2.52 3.19 5.16
CA PHE A 104 2.79 1.93 4.47
C PHE A 104 1.57 1.35 3.74
N THR A 105 0.60 2.19 3.40
CA THR A 105 -0.63 1.78 2.68
C THR A 105 -0.34 1.07 1.36
N VAL A 106 0.76 1.38 0.71
CA VAL A 106 1.20 0.72 -0.53
C VAL A 106 1.57 -0.75 -0.29
N GLU A 107 2.18 -1.07 0.85
CA GLU A 107 2.41 -2.48 1.24
C GLU A 107 1.09 -3.24 1.39
N VAL A 108 0.06 -2.57 1.95
CA VAL A 108 -1.28 -3.14 2.08
C VAL A 108 -1.89 -3.37 0.70
N GLN A 109 -1.84 -2.39 -0.20
CA GLN A 109 -2.36 -2.52 -1.57
C GLN A 109 -1.67 -3.64 -2.34
N ARG A 110 -0.34 -3.73 -2.26
CA ARG A 110 0.42 -4.83 -2.88
C ARG A 110 -0.03 -6.19 -2.38
N SER A 111 -0.24 -6.30 -1.08
CA SER A 111 -0.70 -7.53 -0.45
C SER A 111 -2.13 -7.88 -0.88
N LEU A 112 -3.06 -6.92 -0.83
CA LEU A 112 -4.45 -7.10 -1.26
C LEU A 112 -4.57 -7.61 -2.70
N ARG A 113 -3.68 -7.15 -3.57
CA ARG A 113 -3.67 -7.56 -4.99
C ARG A 113 -3.39 -9.06 -5.19
N VAL A 114 -2.67 -9.68 -4.27
CA VAL A 114 -2.25 -11.08 -4.37
C VAL A 114 -2.96 -12.01 -3.38
N LEU A 115 -3.92 -11.52 -2.62
CA LEU A 115 -4.71 -12.30 -1.67
C LEU A 115 -6.02 -12.76 -2.29
N ASP A 116 -6.49 -13.93 -1.85
CA ASP A 116 -7.82 -14.44 -2.19
C ASP A 116 -8.85 -14.06 -1.12
N GLY A 117 -8.40 -13.81 0.12
CA GLY A 117 -9.23 -13.40 1.22
C GLY A 117 -8.43 -12.72 2.33
N SER A 118 -9.12 -12.09 3.27
CA SER A 118 -8.47 -11.43 4.40
C SER A 118 -9.19 -11.66 5.72
N VAL A 119 -8.41 -11.65 6.80
CA VAL A 119 -8.91 -11.63 8.18
C VAL A 119 -8.65 -10.26 8.77
N THR A 120 -9.70 -9.54 9.08
CA THR A 120 -9.62 -8.24 9.75
C THR A 120 -9.69 -8.43 11.25
N VAL A 121 -8.61 -8.11 11.94
CA VAL A 121 -8.52 -8.20 13.42
C VAL A 121 -8.96 -6.87 14.01
N LEU A 122 -10.02 -6.90 14.83
CA LEU A 122 -10.52 -5.75 15.58
C LEU A 122 -10.25 -5.93 17.06
N ALA A 123 -9.88 -4.87 17.76
CA ALA A 123 -9.83 -4.89 19.22
C ALA A 123 -11.24 -4.79 19.80
N ALA A 124 -11.65 -5.71 20.67
CA ALA A 124 -13.00 -5.73 21.24
C ALA A 124 -13.38 -4.43 21.98
N LYS A 125 -12.39 -3.71 22.51
CA LYS A 125 -12.59 -2.40 23.15
C LYS A 125 -12.72 -1.25 22.15
N GLY A 126 -11.91 -1.22 21.08
CA GLY A 126 -11.89 -0.15 20.07
C GLY A 126 -12.95 -0.33 18.99
N GLY A 127 -13.18 -1.57 18.59
CA GLY A 127 -14.04 -1.91 17.46
C GLY A 127 -13.44 -1.44 16.14
N VAL A 128 -14.27 -0.88 15.27
CA VAL A 128 -13.85 -0.30 13.99
C VAL A 128 -13.20 1.05 14.24
N GLU A 129 -11.92 1.13 13.92
CA GLU A 129 -11.12 2.34 14.01
C GLU A 129 -10.79 2.88 12.59
N PRO A 130 -10.43 4.17 12.43
CA PRO A 130 -10.27 4.77 11.11
C PRO A 130 -9.26 4.10 10.20
N GLN A 131 -8.17 3.52 10.75
CA GLN A 131 -7.25 2.72 9.95
C GLN A 131 -7.91 1.44 9.43
N SER A 132 -8.78 0.83 10.25
CA SER A 132 -9.60 -0.31 9.82
C SER A 132 -10.51 0.07 8.66
N GLU A 133 -11.11 1.27 8.68
CA GLU A 133 -11.94 1.78 7.59
C GLU A 133 -11.15 1.99 6.29
N THR A 134 -9.91 2.50 6.41
CA THR A 134 -9.04 2.70 5.24
C THR A 134 -8.68 1.37 4.57
N VAL A 135 -8.23 0.40 5.36
CA VAL A 135 -7.88 -0.93 4.85
C VAL A 135 -9.12 -1.66 4.32
N TRP A 136 -10.28 -1.48 4.97
CA TRP A 136 -11.54 -2.04 4.53
C TRP A 136 -11.95 -1.53 3.15
N ARG A 137 -11.88 -0.21 2.92
CA ARG A 137 -12.17 0.39 1.60
C ARG A 137 -11.21 -0.07 0.52
N GLN A 138 -9.92 -0.24 0.85
CA GLN A 138 -8.96 -0.82 -0.10
C GLN A 138 -9.32 -2.27 -0.46
N ALA A 139 -9.75 -3.06 0.52
CA ALA A 139 -10.22 -4.42 0.26
C ALA A 139 -11.53 -4.45 -0.57
N ASP A 140 -12.41 -3.45 -0.44
CA ASP A 140 -13.59 -3.28 -1.31
C ASP A 140 -13.18 -2.98 -2.75
N GLU A 141 -12.19 -2.12 -2.97
CA GLU A 141 -11.66 -1.80 -4.29
C GLU A 141 -11.17 -3.04 -5.04
N TYR A 142 -10.48 -3.94 -4.33
CA TYR A 142 -9.99 -5.21 -4.88
C TYR A 142 -10.99 -6.37 -4.74
N LYS A 143 -12.20 -6.12 -4.22
CA LYS A 143 -13.26 -7.12 -3.99
C LYS A 143 -12.78 -8.36 -3.22
N VAL A 144 -11.88 -8.16 -2.26
CA VAL A 144 -11.32 -9.25 -1.46
C VAL A 144 -12.33 -9.73 -0.42
N PRO A 145 -12.71 -11.04 -0.43
CA PRO A 145 -13.55 -11.64 0.61
C PRO A 145 -12.94 -11.50 2.00
N ARG A 146 -13.78 -11.24 2.99
CA ARG A 146 -13.33 -10.93 4.35
C ARG A 146 -14.05 -11.70 5.42
N MET A 147 -13.34 -11.94 6.52
CA MET A 147 -13.90 -12.30 7.81
C MET A 147 -13.31 -11.40 8.89
N VAL A 148 -13.99 -11.30 10.01
CA VAL A 148 -13.57 -10.49 11.15
C VAL A 148 -13.25 -11.37 12.34
N TYR A 149 -12.15 -11.05 13.01
CA TYR A 149 -11.76 -11.62 14.28
C TYR A 149 -11.73 -10.55 15.35
N VAL A 150 -12.70 -10.56 16.27
CA VAL A 150 -12.78 -9.66 17.42
C VAL A 150 -11.83 -10.19 18.50
N ASN A 151 -10.66 -9.59 18.57
CA ASN A 151 -9.56 -9.94 19.46
C ASN A 151 -9.59 -9.14 20.76
N LYS A 152 -8.79 -9.54 21.74
CA LYS A 152 -8.68 -8.89 23.06
C LYS A 152 -9.97 -8.92 23.86
N MET A 153 -10.72 -10.02 23.78
CA MET A 153 -11.92 -10.22 24.58
C MET A 153 -11.68 -10.24 26.09
N ASP A 154 -10.40 -10.41 26.50
CA ASP A 154 -9.91 -10.38 27.88
C ASP A 154 -9.65 -8.97 28.42
N THR A 155 -9.75 -7.92 27.60
CA THR A 155 -9.41 -6.55 27.98
C THR A 155 -10.61 -5.84 28.60
N MET A 156 -10.39 -5.00 29.62
CA MET A 156 -11.43 -4.18 30.23
C MET A 156 -12.11 -3.25 29.22
N GLY A 157 -13.44 -3.32 29.13
CA GLY A 157 -14.26 -2.61 28.13
C GLY A 157 -14.42 -3.36 26.81
N ALA A 158 -14.07 -4.65 26.75
CA ALA A 158 -14.33 -5.50 25.60
C ALA A 158 -15.82 -5.69 25.38
N ASP A 159 -16.29 -5.46 24.14
CA ASP A 159 -17.71 -5.61 23.76
C ASP A 159 -17.80 -6.13 22.31
N PHE A 160 -18.10 -7.42 22.20
CA PHE A 160 -18.24 -8.13 20.93
C PHE A 160 -19.41 -7.61 20.09
N PHE A 161 -20.56 -7.40 20.71
CA PHE A 161 -21.78 -6.99 20.00
C PHE A 161 -21.69 -5.57 19.49
N ARG A 162 -21.01 -4.69 20.23
CA ARG A 162 -20.70 -3.34 19.77
C ARG A 162 -19.81 -3.38 18.52
N CYS A 163 -18.82 -4.29 18.46
CA CYS A 163 -18.00 -4.43 17.27
C CYS A 163 -18.82 -4.81 16.04
N ILE A 164 -19.77 -5.75 16.17
CA ILE A 164 -20.69 -6.11 15.07
C ILE A 164 -21.52 -4.92 14.65
N LYS A 165 -22.09 -4.20 15.60
CA LYS A 165 -22.85 -2.98 15.31
C LYS A 165 -22.00 -1.94 14.55
N MET A 166 -20.75 -1.76 14.95
CA MET A 166 -19.84 -0.84 14.26
C MET A 166 -19.50 -1.28 12.83
N LEU A 167 -19.45 -2.59 12.54
CA LEU A 167 -19.30 -3.10 11.17
C LEU A 167 -20.47 -2.66 10.29
N HIS A 168 -21.71 -2.74 10.80
CA HIS A 168 -22.89 -2.27 10.09
C HIS A 168 -22.91 -0.74 9.93
N ASP A 169 -22.70 0.00 11.03
CA ASP A 169 -22.89 1.45 11.07
C ASP A 169 -21.80 2.22 10.34
N ARG A 170 -20.53 1.75 10.39
CA ARG A 170 -19.37 2.47 9.85
C ARG A 170 -18.84 1.92 8.54
N LEU A 171 -18.88 0.60 8.38
CA LEU A 171 -18.35 -0.06 7.19
C LEU A 171 -19.44 -0.47 6.20
N HIS A 172 -20.72 -0.33 6.60
CA HIS A 172 -21.87 -0.82 5.84
C HIS A 172 -21.74 -2.29 5.43
N ALA A 173 -21.06 -3.06 6.29
CA ALA A 173 -20.77 -4.45 6.07
C ALA A 173 -21.78 -5.34 6.81
N ASN A 174 -22.26 -6.38 6.15
CA ASN A 174 -23.15 -7.37 6.75
C ASN A 174 -22.35 -8.33 7.65
N GLY A 175 -21.90 -7.84 8.81
CA GLY A 175 -21.17 -8.61 9.81
C GLY A 175 -22.12 -9.51 10.60
N VAL A 176 -21.96 -10.82 10.50
CA VAL A 176 -22.80 -11.81 11.17
C VAL A 176 -21.96 -12.71 12.08
N ALA A 177 -22.36 -12.82 13.33
CA ALA A 177 -21.68 -13.69 14.28
C ALA A 177 -21.81 -15.17 13.87
N ILE A 178 -20.69 -15.85 13.76
CA ILE A 178 -20.64 -17.33 13.68
C ILE A 178 -20.19 -17.95 15.00
N GLN A 179 -19.75 -17.12 15.93
CA GLN A 179 -19.32 -17.48 17.28
C GLN A 179 -19.82 -16.43 18.27
N LEU A 180 -20.04 -16.85 19.53
CA LEU A 180 -20.30 -15.92 20.63
C LEU A 180 -19.25 -16.11 21.74
N PRO A 181 -18.82 -15.05 22.42
CA PRO A 181 -17.88 -15.17 23.54
C PRO A 181 -18.56 -15.75 24.79
N ILE A 182 -17.90 -16.68 25.48
CA ILE A 182 -18.31 -17.13 26.81
C ILE A 182 -17.58 -16.28 27.85
N GLY A 183 -18.31 -15.33 28.42
CA GLY A 183 -17.77 -14.31 29.29
C GLY A 183 -17.09 -13.17 28.53
N GLN A 184 -16.65 -12.17 29.27
CA GLN A 184 -15.90 -11.03 28.75
C GLN A 184 -14.90 -10.54 29.78
N GLU A 185 -13.90 -9.81 29.38
CA GLU A 185 -12.80 -9.32 30.24
C GLU A 185 -12.15 -10.49 30.98
N ASP A 186 -11.96 -10.40 32.29
CA ASP A 186 -11.35 -11.45 33.10
C ASP A 186 -12.13 -12.77 33.12
N THR A 187 -13.41 -12.75 32.78
CA THR A 187 -14.29 -13.92 32.73
C THR A 187 -14.28 -14.64 31.39
N PHE A 188 -13.64 -14.06 30.36
CA PHE A 188 -13.56 -14.67 29.03
C PHE A 188 -12.82 -16.02 29.10
N ARG A 189 -13.53 -17.13 28.86
CA ARG A 189 -13.00 -18.50 29.00
C ARG A 189 -13.16 -19.39 27.78
N GLY A 190 -13.95 -18.96 26.78
CA GLY A 190 -14.23 -19.79 25.63
C GLY A 190 -15.17 -19.13 24.65
N ILE A 191 -15.65 -19.91 23.70
CA ILE A 191 -16.56 -19.48 22.65
C ILE A 191 -17.71 -20.46 22.46
N VAL A 192 -18.87 -19.98 22.07
CA VAL A 192 -19.97 -20.77 21.53
C VAL A 192 -19.87 -20.78 20.02
N ASP A 193 -19.83 -21.95 19.42
CA ASP A 193 -19.90 -22.14 17.96
C ASP A 193 -21.36 -22.22 17.53
N LEU A 194 -21.84 -21.24 16.77
CA LEU A 194 -23.23 -21.17 16.32
C LEU A 194 -23.55 -22.13 15.17
N VAL A 195 -22.55 -22.65 14.48
CA VAL A 195 -22.74 -23.61 13.41
C VAL A 195 -22.87 -25.03 13.98
N ASP A 196 -22.00 -25.35 14.95
CA ASP A 196 -21.97 -26.64 15.62
C ASP A 196 -22.89 -26.74 16.84
N MET A 197 -23.37 -25.59 17.34
CA MET A 197 -24.19 -25.45 18.56
C MET A 197 -23.55 -26.15 19.76
N ASN A 198 -22.30 -25.88 19.99
CA ASN A 198 -21.51 -26.35 21.14
C ASN A 198 -20.67 -25.23 21.73
N ALA A 199 -20.04 -25.50 22.84
CA ALA A 199 -19.11 -24.56 23.51
C ALA A 199 -17.69 -25.13 23.47
N GLU A 200 -16.73 -24.29 23.12
CA GLU A 200 -15.30 -24.61 23.21
C GLU A 200 -14.68 -23.82 24.39
N VAL A 201 -14.35 -24.53 25.43
CA VAL A 201 -13.88 -23.97 26.70
C VAL A 201 -12.40 -24.29 26.91
N TYR A 202 -11.63 -23.31 27.31
CA TYR A 202 -10.19 -23.43 27.53
C TYR A 202 -9.86 -23.56 29.01
N TYR A 203 -9.08 -24.60 29.35
CA TYR A 203 -8.74 -24.96 30.74
C TYR A 203 -7.28 -24.72 31.09
N ASP A 204 -6.45 -24.33 30.11
CA ASP A 204 -5.05 -23.97 30.34
C ASP A 204 -4.70 -22.61 29.73
N ASP A 205 -3.63 -22.00 30.19
CA ASP A 205 -3.16 -20.69 29.70
C ASP A 205 -2.49 -20.75 28.31
N MET A 206 -2.10 -21.97 27.89
CA MET A 206 -1.46 -22.18 26.58
C MET A 206 -2.46 -22.51 25.46
N GLY A 207 -3.76 -22.66 25.80
CA GLY A 207 -4.81 -23.00 24.87
C GLY A 207 -4.72 -24.41 24.27
N ASN A 208 -3.97 -25.32 24.90
CA ASN A 208 -3.81 -26.70 24.44
C ASN A 208 -4.91 -27.63 24.98
N ASP A 209 -5.47 -27.31 26.16
CA ASP A 209 -6.60 -28.03 26.75
C ASP A 209 -7.92 -27.31 26.41
N MET A 210 -8.31 -27.40 25.12
CA MET A 210 -9.60 -26.95 24.62
C MET A 210 -10.56 -28.14 24.62
N ARG A 211 -11.72 -27.97 25.24
CA ARG A 211 -12.76 -29.01 25.36
C ARG A 211 -14.06 -28.55 24.76
N CYS A 212 -14.66 -29.44 23.98
CA CYS A 212 -16.00 -29.29 23.45
C CYS A 212 -17.02 -29.72 24.52
N GLU A 213 -17.90 -28.79 24.87
CA GLU A 213 -18.89 -28.94 25.95
C GLU A 213 -20.27 -28.49 25.45
N PRO A 214 -21.35 -28.83 26.15
CA PRO A 214 -22.66 -28.22 25.90
C PRO A 214 -22.62 -26.73 26.14
N ILE A 215 -23.44 -25.97 25.41
CA ILE A 215 -23.60 -24.52 25.60
C ILE A 215 -24.03 -24.27 27.07
N PRO A 216 -23.41 -23.29 27.77
CA PRO A 216 -23.84 -22.91 29.12
C PRO A 216 -25.33 -22.56 29.16
N GLU A 217 -26.03 -23.02 30.21
CA GLU A 217 -27.51 -22.87 30.31
C GLU A 217 -27.97 -21.43 30.17
N ASP A 218 -27.20 -20.49 30.69
CA ASP A 218 -27.46 -19.03 30.62
C ASP A 218 -27.23 -18.41 29.25
N MET A 219 -26.62 -19.14 28.31
CA MET A 219 -26.34 -18.71 26.92
C MET A 219 -27.17 -19.42 25.86
N VAL A 220 -27.95 -20.45 26.22
CA VAL A 220 -28.70 -21.26 25.22
C VAL A 220 -29.68 -20.40 24.41
N GLU A 221 -30.47 -19.58 25.07
CA GLU A 221 -31.46 -18.69 24.42
C GLU A 221 -30.76 -17.69 23.47
N GLN A 222 -29.66 -17.07 23.91
CA GLN A 222 -28.86 -16.16 23.10
C GLN A 222 -28.21 -16.89 21.90
N ALA A 223 -27.71 -18.10 22.09
CA ALA A 223 -27.11 -18.88 21.03
C ALA A 223 -28.15 -19.26 19.95
N GLU A 224 -29.36 -19.63 20.36
CA GLU A 224 -30.47 -19.91 19.44
C GLU A 224 -30.89 -18.65 18.66
N GLU A 225 -30.99 -17.51 19.34
CA GLU A 225 -31.31 -16.21 18.71
C GLU A 225 -30.25 -15.87 17.62
N TYR A 226 -28.97 -15.89 17.96
CA TYR A 226 -27.92 -15.57 17.02
C TYR A 226 -27.73 -16.61 15.91
N ARG A 227 -28.04 -17.89 16.19
CA ARG A 227 -28.10 -18.92 15.15
C ARG A 227 -29.22 -18.62 14.14
N ASN A 228 -30.38 -18.20 14.59
CA ASN A 228 -31.48 -17.82 13.71
C ASN A 228 -31.10 -16.61 12.86
N ILE A 229 -30.47 -15.59 13.44
CA ILE A 229 -29.93 -14.43 12.69
C ILE A 229 -28.94 -14.88 11.61
N LEU A 230 -28.05 -15.83 11.93
CA LEU A 230 -27.10 -16.37 10.97
C LEU A 230 -27.81 -17.11 9.82
N ILE A 231 -28.83 -17.96 10.15
CA ILE A 231 -29.60 -18.69 9.15
C ILE A 231 -30.37 -17.72 8.24
N GLU A 232 -31.04 -16.73 8.81
CA GLU A 232 -31.75 -15.69 8.06
C GLU A 232 -30.80 -14.95 7.09
N ALA A 233 -29.62 -14.55 7.57
CA ALA A 233 -28.64 -13.83 6.78
C ALA A 233 -28.12 -14.63 5.57
N VAL A 234 -27.93 -15.95 5.69
CA VAL A 234 -27.50 -16.79 4.57
C VAL A 234 -28.67 -17.18 3.66
N ALA A 235 -29.86 -17.34 4.20
CA ALA A 235 -31.06 -17.69 3.43
C ALA A 235 -31.56 -16.51 2.56
N GLU A 236 -31.29 -15.27 2.94
CA GLU A 236 -31.70 -14.08 2.17
C GLU A 236 -31.24 -14.11 0.71
N ASN A 237 -30.09 -14.71 0.44
CA ASN A 237 -29.49 -14.79 -0.89
C ASN A 237 -29.49 -16.22 -1.49
N ASP A 238 -30.15 -17.18 -0.85
CA ASP A 238 -30.23 -18.57 -1.29
C ASP A 238 -31.66 -19.08 -1.28
N GLU A 239 -32.25 -19.21 -2.47
CA GLU A 239 -33.68 -19.59 -2.63
C GLU A 239 -34.01 -20.95 -1.98
N GLU A 240 -33.11 -21.94 -2.09
CA GLU A 240 -33.33 -23.27 -1.54
C GLU A 240 -33.31 -23.26 0.00
N LEU A 241 -32.37 -22.53 0.59
CA LEU A 241 -32.33 -22.35 2.04
C LEU A 241 -33.46 -21.50 2.58
N MET A 242 -33.89 -20.49 1.82
CA MET A 242 -35.03 -19.66 2.17
C MET A 242 -36.32 -20.48 2.20
N GLU A 243 -36.53 -21.37 1.22
CA GLU A 243 -37.69 -22.26 1.16
C GLU A 243 -37.72 -23.21 2.38
N LYS A 244 -36.60 -23.86 2.69
CA LYS A 244 -36.45 -24.70 3.89
C LYS A 244 -36.72 -23.96 5.18
N TYR A 245 -36.16 -22.74 5.30
CA TYR A 245 -36.37 -21.90 6.47
C TYR A 245 -37.86 -21.53 6.70
N LEU A 246 -38.54 -21.11 5.61
CA LEU A 246 -39.95 -20.76 5.65
C LEU A 246 -40.86 -21.98 5.94
N GLU A 247 -40.51 -23.17 5.47
CA GLU A 247 -41.23 -24.41 5.72
C GLU A 247 -40.93 -25.02 7.10
N GLY A 248 -39.95 -24.47 7.82
CA GLY A 248 -39.53 -24.95 9.14
C GLY A 248 -38.75 -26.30 9.06
N GLU A 249 -38.17 -26.59 7.91
CA GLU A 249 -37.28 -27.70 7.73
C GLU A 249 -35.91 -27.48 8.39
N GLU A 250 -35.30 -28.58 8.86
CA GLU A 250 -33.96 -28.48 9.47
C GLU A 250 -32.88 -28.20 8.40
N ILE A 251 -32.14 -27.10 8.57
CA ILE A 251 -30.95 -26.80 7.78
C ILE A 251 -29.77 -27.54 8.41
N THR A 252 -29.17 -28.45 7.65
CA THR A 252 -28.04 -29.24 8.12
C THR A 252 -26.77 -28.37 8.29
N LYS A 253 -25.87 -28.80 9.17
CA LYS A 253 -24.54 -28.18 9.36
C LYS A 253 -23.77 -28.02 8.05
N ALA A 254 -23.83 -29.02 7.16
CA ALA A 254 -23.12 -28.96 5.87
C ALA A 254 -23.69 -27.91 4.94
N GLU A 255 -25.00 -27.79 4.86
CA GLU A 255 -25.70 -26.77 4.08
C GLU A 255 -25.39 -25.38 4.62
N LEU A 256 -25.44 -25.18 5.95
CA LEU A 256 -25.11 -23.92 6.58
C LEU A 256 -23.68 -23.49 6.32
N LYS A 257 -22.70 -24.41 6.46
CA LYS A 257 -21.30 -24.13 6.15
C LYS A 257 -21.09 -23.74 4.68
N ALA A 258 -21.73 -24.47 3.76
CA ALA A 258 -21.63 -24.18 2.33
C ALA A 258 -22.23 -22.80 2.00
N ALA A 259 -23.35 -22.43 2.61
CA ALA A 259 -23.99 -21.15 2.43
C ALA A 259 -23.14 -19.99 2.99
N ILE A 260 -22.62 -20.12 4.22
CA ILE A 260 -21.72 -19.09 4.81
C ILE A 260 -20.50 -18.89 3.89
N ARG A 261 -19.91 -19.96 3.39
CA ARG A 261 -18.77 -19.87 2.47
C ARG A 261 -19.12 -19.14 1.18
N LYS A 262 -20.25 -19.51 0.54
CA LYS A 262 -20.74 -18.91 -0.70
C LYS A 262 -20.95 -17.39 -0.54
N GLU A 263 -21.64 -16.99 0.52
CA GLU A 263 -21.93 -15.60 0.82
C GLU A 263 -20.68 -14.80 1.21
N THR A 264 -19.72 -15.43 1.91
CA THR A 264 -18.43 -14.82 2.25
C THR A 264 -17.62 -14.53 0.98
N ILE A 265 -17.54 -15.50 0.05
CA ILE A 265 -16.83 -15.35 -1.23
C ILE A 265 -17.50 -14.26 -2.10
N ALA A 266 -18.81 -14.16 -2.05
CA ALA A 266 -19.58 -13.15 -2.75
C ALA A 266 -19.48 -11.74 -2.12
N ASN A 267 -18.87 -11.60 -0.93
CA ASN A 267 -18.83 -10.37 -0.12
C ASN A 267 -20.20 -9.85 0.33
N THR A 268 -21.22 -10.71 0.37
CA THR A 268 -22.57 -10.38 0.85
C THR A 268 -22.72 -10.59 2.35
N LEU A 269 -21.87 -11.45 2.93
CA LEU A 269 -21.80 -11.73 4.35
C LEU A 269 -20.34 -11.69 4.83
N VAL A 270 -20.15 -11.15 6.03
CA VAL A 270 -18.84 -11.13 6.70
C VAL A 270 -18.93 -11.94 8.00
N PRO A 271 -18.36 -13.16 8.05
CA PRO A 271 -18.34 -13.96 9.26
C PRO A 271 -17.55 -13.27 10.37
N VAL A 272 -18.13 -13.19 11.56
CA VAL A 272 -17.48 -12.58 12.73
C VAL A 272 -17.17 -13.66 13.76
N THR A 273 -15.91 -13.79 14.13
CA THR A 273 -15.35 -14.65 15.15
C THR A 273 -14.84 -13.85 16.33
N CYS A 274 -14.55 -14.49 17.45
CA CYS A 274 -14.02 -13.81 18.63
C CYS A 274 -12.94 -14.62 19.35
N GLY A 275 -12.12 -13.93 20.14
CA GLY A 275 -11.10 -14.57 20.95
C GLY A 275 -10.18 -13.59 21.66
N SER A 276 -9.15 -14.15 22.28
CA SER A 276 -8.01 -13.43 22.84
C SER A 276 -6.72 -14.14 22.43
N SER A 277 -6.02 -13.57 21.46
CA SER A 277 -4.74 -14.12 21.00
C SER A 277 -3.69 -14.07 22.13
N TYR A 278 -3.71 -13.05 22.97
CA TYR A 278 -2.80 -12.93 24.12
C TYR A 278 -3.02 -14.04 25.15
N LYS A 279 -4.28 -14.38 25.43
CA LYS A 279 -4.66 -15.47 26.36
C LYS A 279 -4.73 -16.83 25.68
N ASN A 280 -4.33 -16.95 24.43
CA ASN A 280 -4.33 -18.21 23.66
C ASN A 280 -5.72 -18.87 23.53
N ARG A 281 -6.79 -18.07 23.39
CA ARG A 281 -8.18 -18.54 23.34
C ARG A 281 -8.85 -18.10 22.05
N GLY A 282 -9.44 -19.04 21.30
CA GLY A 282 -10.20 -18.76 20.07
C GLY A 282 -9.41 -18.85 18.77
N VAL A 283 -8.08 -18.97 18.79
CA VAL A 283 -7.25 -18.97 17.57
C VAL A 283 -7.41 -20.26 16.76
N GLN A 284 -7.53 -21.40 17.40
CA GLN A 284 -7.77 -22.67 16.69
C GLN A 284 -9.09 -22.64 15.93
N LYS A 285 -10.13 -22.07 16.54
CA LYS A 285 -11.45 -21.92 15.89
C LYS A 285 -11.45 -20.83 14.81
N LEU A 286 -10.58 -19.83 14.91
CA LEU A 286 -10.31 -18.89 13.81
C LEU A 286 -9.68 -19.64 12.61
N LEU A 287 -8.72 -20.53 12.87
CA LEU A 287 -8.12 -21.36 11.82
C LEU A 287 -9.12 -22.30 11.16
N ASP A 288 -10.01 -22.92 11.96
CA ASP A 288 -11.12 -23.73 11.43
C ASP A 288 -12.04 -22.89 10.53
N ALA A 289 -12.38 -21.69 10.94
CA ALA A 289 -13.20 -20.77 10.15
C ALA A 289 -12.51 -20.30 8.85
N ILE A 290 -11.20 -20.07 8.88
CA ILE A 290 -10.41 -19.76 7.68
C ILE A 290 -10.48 -20.90 6.67
N VAL A 291 -10.32 -22.12 7.12
CA VAL A 291 -10.38 -23.31 6.27
C VAL A 291 -11.77 -23.50 5.68
N ASP A 292 -12.82 -23.30 6.49
CA ASP A 292 -14.21 -23.53 6.08
C ASP A 292 -14.74 -22.42 5.15
N TYR A 293 -14.48 -21.16 5.45
CA TYR A 293 -15.19 -20.03 4.84
C TYR A 293 -14.36 -19.17 3.89
N MET A 294 -13.04 -19.14 4.01
CA MET A 294 -12.21 -18.37 3.10
C MET A 294 -12.06 -19.06 1.74
N PRO A 295 -11.96 -18.27 0.64
CA PRO A 295 -11.86 -18.83 -0.70
C PRO A 295 -10.55 -19.58 -0.95
N ALA A 296 -10.62 -20.56 -1.81
CA ALA A 296 -9.47 -21.12 -2.51
C ALA A 296 -9.17 -20.29 -3.76
N PRO A 297 -7.98 -20.39 -4.36
CA PRO A 297 -7.67 -19.72 -5.63
C PRO A 297 -8.63 -20.06 -6.78
N THR A 298 -9.34 -21.18 -6.71
CA THR A 298 -10.36 -21.61 -7.67
C THR A 298 -11.73 -20.99 -7.46
N ASP A 299 -11.97 -20.36 -6.32
CA ASP A 299 -13.27 -19.77 -5.96
C ASP A 299 -13.34 -18.28 -6.32
N VAL A 300 -12.21 -17.67 -6.63
CA VAL A 300 -12.12 -16.27 -7.06
C VAL A 300 -12.15 -16.18 -8.58
N GLU A 301 -12.50 -14.99 -9.11
CA GLU A 301 -12.49 -14.76 -10.56
C GLU A 301 -11.11 -15.05 -11.16
N ASP A 302 -11.11 -15.61 -12.38
CA ASP A 302 -9.90 -15.80 -13.16
C ASP A 302 -9.17 -14.46 -13.36
N ILE A 303 -7.84 -14.51 -13.26
CA ILE A 303 -7.03 -13.30 -13.38
C ILE A 303 -7.12 -12.72 -14.80
N LYS A 304 -7.38 -11.42 -14.88
CA LYS A 304 -7.46 -10.65 -16.13
C LYS A 304 -6.11 -10.01 -16.43
N GLY A 305 -5.80 -9.92 -17.72
CA GLY A 305 -4.62 -9.25 -18.21
C GLY A 305 -4.80 -8.81 -19.66
N VAL A 306 -3.77 -8.18 -20.19
CA VAL A 306 -3.74 -7.71 -21.58
C VAL A 306 -2.60 -8.41 -22.31
N ASN A 307 -2.88 -8.95 -23.47
CA ASN A 307 -1.84 -9.50 -24.33
C ASN A 307 -1.00 -8.33 -24.90
N PRO A 308 0.33 -8.29 -24.66
CA PRO A 308 1.17 -7.18 -25.10
C PRO A 308 1.33 -7.07 -26.62
N GLU A 309 1.03 -8.14 -27.38
CA GLU A 309 1.16 -8.15 -28.85
C GLU A 309 -0.13 -7.75 -29.56
N THR A 310 -1.28 -8.21 -29.03
CA THR A 310 -2.59 -7.98 -29.63
C THR A 310 -3.38 -6.85 -28.98
N GLU A 311 -2.97 -6.40 -27.79
CA GLU A 311 -3.67 -5.43 -26.93
C GLU A 311 -5.09 -5.91 -26.50
N GLU A 312 -5.41 -7.18 -26.70
CA GLU A 312 -6.69 -7.77 -26.30
C GLU A 312 -6.67 -8.19 -24.83
N GLN A 313 -7.82 -8.10 -24.19
CA GLN A 313 -7.99 -8.62 -22.83
C GLN A 313 -8.06 -10.15 -22.86
N GLU A 314 -7.28 -10.78 -22.01
CA GLU A 314 -7.26 -12.22 -21.81
C GLU A 314 -7.46 -12.56 -20.34
N THR A 315 -7.92 -13.78 -20.07
CA THR A 315 -8.02 -14.34 -18.72
C THR A 315 -7.13 -15.57 -18.60
N ARG A 316 -6.67 -15.82 -17.37
CA ARG A 316 -5.93 -17.05 -17.05
C ARG A 316 -6.62 -17.77 -15.91
N PRO A 317 -7.05 -19.03 -16.13
CA PRO A 317 -7.68 -19.81 -15.08
C PRO A 317 -6.67 -20.27 -14.02
N SER A 318 -7.13 -20.39 -12.78
CA SER A 318 -6.35 -20.99 -11.70
C SER A 318 -6.22 -22.51 -11.90
N SER A 319 -5.28 -22.93 -12.75
CA SER A 319 -5.04 -24.34 -13.09
C SER A 319 -3.54 -24.58 -13.32
N ASP A 320 -3.03 -25.72 -12.86
CA ASP A 320 -1.64 -26.14 -13.05
C ASP A 320 -1.31 -26.45 -14.52
N ASP A 321 -2.32 -26.77 -15.33
CA ASP A 321 -2.17 -27.16 -16.75
C ASP A 321 -2.30 -25.96 -17.70
N ALA A 322 -2.65 -24.78 -17.19
CA ALA A 322 -2.75 -23.57 -17.98
C ALA A 322 -1.34 -22.97 -18.26
N PRO A 323 -1.20 -22.07 -19.25
CA PRO A 323 0.05 -21.34 -19.46
C PRO A 323 0.49 -20.59 -18.20
N PHE A 324 1.78 -20.61 -17.91
CA PHE A 324 2.32 -19.94 -16.71
C PHE A 324 2.11 -18.43 -16.75
N ALA A 325 1.57 -17.91 -15.67
CA ALA A 325 1.49 -16.48 -15.42
C ALA A 325 1.57 -16.19 -13.90
N ALA A 326 2.46 -15.28 -13.54
CA ALA A 326 2.71 -14.88 -12.16
C ALA A 326 2.95 -13.37 -12.07
N LEU A 327 2.60 -12.80 -10.92
CA LEU A 327 2.85 -11.40 -10.60
C LEU A 327 3.96 -11.28 -9.55
N ALA A 328 5.00 -10.51 -9.86
CA ALA A 328 6.02 -10.11 -8.91
C ALA A 328 5.46 -8.93 -8.08
N PHE A 329 5.09 -9.18 -6.84
CA PHE A 329 4.40 -8.17 -6.02
C PHE A 329 5.28 -7.48 -4.97
N LYS A 330 6.46 -8.05 -4.69
CA LYS A 330 7.40 -7.47 -3.72
C LYS A 330 8.83 -7.83 -4.07
N ILE A 331 9.71 -6.84 -3.99
CA ILE A 331 11.17 -7.03 -4.03
C ILE A 331 11.73 -6.82 -2.63
N ALA A 332 12.67 -7.64 -2.22
CA ALA A 332 13.41 -7.48 -0.98
C ALA A 332 14.90 -7.74 -1.23
N THR A 333 15.75 -7.09 -0.46
CA THR A 333 17.19 -7.34 -0.49
C THR A 333 17.58 -8.16 0.73
N ASP A 334 18.15 -9.32 0.48
CA ASP A 334 18.64 -10.21 1.52
C ASP A 334 20.19 -10.15 1.59
N PRO A 335 20.78 -10.05 2.79
CA PRO A 335 22.24 -9.92 2.93
C PRO A 335 23.03 -11.11 2.38
N PHE A 336 22.40 -12.30 2.31
CA PHE A 336 23.10 -13.55 1.95
C PHE A 336 22.84 -14.00 0.51
N VAL A 337 21.61 -13.81 0.03
CA VAL A 337 21.20 -14.28 -1.32
C VAL A 337 21.00 -13.15 -2.32
N GLY A 338 21.07 -11.91 -1.87
CA GLY A 338 20.87 -10.72 -2.70
C GLY A 338 19.40 -10.42 -2.97
N LYS A 339 19.06 -10.08 -4.21
CA LYS A 339 17.72 -9.70 -4.61
C LYS A 339 16.76 -10.90 -4.58
N LEU A 340 15.69 -10.76 -3.80
CA LEU A 340 14.56 -11.66 -3.71
C LEU A 340 13.33 -11.02 -4.38
N ALA A 341 12.71 -11.70 -5.32
CA ALA A 341 11.43 -11.29 -5.89
C ALA A 341 10.33 -12.23 -5.38
N TYR A 342 9.39 -11.69 -4.61
CA TYR A 342 8.20 -12.42 -4.18
C TYR A 342 7.18 -12.40 -5.31
N PHE A 343 6.64 -13.55 -5.63
CA PHE A 343 5.68 -13.70 -6.72
C PHE A 343 4.53 -14.63 -6.32
N ARG A 344 3.36 -14.36 -6.90
CA ARG A 344 2.22 -15.25 -6.86
C ARG A 344 2.00 -15.86 -8.23
N VAL A 345 1.87 -17.17 -8.30
CA VAL A 345 1.46 -17.91 -9.50
C VAL A 345 -0.06 -17.87 -9.59
N TYR A 346 -0.60 -17.32 -10.67
CA TYR A 346 -2.03 -17.30 -10.94
C TYR A 346 -2.46 -18.47 -11.82
N SER A 347 -1.64 -18.86 -12.77
CA SER A 347 -1.89 -19.99 -13.66
C SER A 347 -0.61 -20.74 -14.00
N GLY A 348 -0.76 -22.02 -14.33
CA GLY A 348 0.35 -22.87 -14.70
C GLY A 348 1.27 -23.23 -13.53
N LYS A 349 2.47 -23.64 -13.89
CA LYS A 349 3.54 -24.00 -12.94
C LYS A 349 4.89 -23.53 -13.45
N VAL A 350 5.83 -23.36 -12.54
CA VAL A 350 7.21 -22.97 -12.85
C VAL A 350 8.21 -23.80 -12.05
N GLU A 351 9.24 -24.31 -12.70
CA GLU A 351 10.32 -25.08 -12.07
C GLU A 351 11.56 -24.20 -11.85
N ALA A 352 12.28 -24.45 -10.78
CA ALA A 352 13.57 -23.81 -10.52
C ALA A 352 14.55 -24.06 -11.68
N GLY A 353 15.28 -23.02 -12.07
CA GLY A 353 16.24 -23.08 -13.18
C GLY A 353 15.66 -22.86 -14.57
N THR A 354 14.32 -22.76 -14.73
CA THR A 354 13.68 -22.48 -16.02
C THR A 354 13.77 -21.00 -16.40
N THR A 355 13.60 -20.73 -17.68
CA THR A 355 13.52 -19.35 -18.21
C THR A 355 12.06 -18.94 -18.35
N VAL A 356 11.73 -17.74 -17.88
CA VAL A 356 10.41 -17.11 -18.00
C VAL A 356 10.54 -15.79 -18.73
N TYR A 357 9.44 -15.28 -19.24
CA TYR A 357 9.35 -14.01 -19.94
C TYR A 357 8.74 -12.94 -19.03
N ASN A 358 9.45 -11.81 -18.88
CA ASN A 358 8.92 -10.62 -18.25
C ASN A 358 8.25 -9.78 -19.34
N SER A 359 6.94 -9.86 -19.43
CA SER A 359 6.14 -9.23 -20.49
C SER A 359 6.05 -7.71 -20.37
N VAL A 360 6.31 -7.14 -19.19
CA VAL A 360 6.30 -5.69 -18.95
C VAL A 360 7.57 -5.04 -19.47
N LYS A 361 8.71 -5.75 -19.37
CA LYS A 361 10.05 -5.24 -19.74
C LYS A 361 10.60 -5.85 -21.02
N ASP A 362 9.84 -6.73 -21.65
CA ASP A 362 10.27 -7.46 -22.87
C ASP A 362 11.65 -8.12 -22.68
N THR A 363 11.81 -8.88 -21.58
CA THR A 363 13.07 -9.54 -21.26
C THR A 363 12.84 -10.97 -20.79
N LYS A 364 13.78 -11.85 -21.14
CA LYS A 364 13.83 -13.21 -20.60
C LYS A 364 14.66 -13.24 -19.33
N GLU A 365 14.12 -13.87 -18.30
CA GLU A 365 14.81 -14.03 -17.03
C GLU A 365 14.84 -15.50 -16.58
N ARG A 366 15.87 -15.86 -15.85
CA ARG A 366 15.99 -17.21 -15.31
C ARG A 366 15.47 -17.26 -13.89
N MET A 367 14.50 -18.13 -13.63
CA MET A 367 14.06 -18.50 -12.28
C MET A 367 15.17 -19.31 -11.61
N GLY A 368 16.04 -18.66 -10.84
CA GLY A 368 17.15 -19.31 -10.17
C GLY A 368 16.68 -20.33 -9.14
N ARG A 369 16.91 -20.05 -7.85
CA ARG A 369 16.36 -20.84 -6.75
C ARG A 369 14.99 -20.31 -6.39
N ILE A 370 14.01 -21.18 -6.25
CA ILE A 370 12.67 -20.84 -5.74
C ILE A 370 12.64 -21.19 -4.26
N LEU A 371 12.15 -20.27 -3.45
CA LEU A 371 12.16 -20.35 -2.00
C LEU A 371 10.74 -20.25 -1.45
N GLN A 372 10.37 -21.21 -0.62
CA GLN A 372 9.24 -21.05 0.26
C GLN A 372 9.70 -20.27 1.49
N MET A 373 8.99 -19.20 1.78
CA MET A 373 9.33 -18.29 2.87
C MET A 373 8.54 -18.62 4.14
N HIS A 374 9.23 -18.55 5.27
CA HIS A 374 8.66 -18.61 6.60
C HIS A 374 9.25 -17.42 7.38
N SER A 375 8.68 -16.23 7.18
CA SER A 375 9.25 -14.96 7.63
C SER A 375 10.67 -14.77 7.06
N ASN A 376 11.72 -14.83 7.89
CA ASN A 376 13.12 -14.73 7.47
C ASN A 376 13.79 -16.10 7.19
N HIS A 377 13.10 -17.20 7.42
CA HIS A 377 13.60 -18.55 7.14
C HIS A 377 13.20 -18.98 5.72
N ARG A 378 14.07 -19.73 5.07
CA ARG A 378 13.96 -20.12 3.67
C ARG A 378 14.07 -21.61 3.50
N LYS A 379 13.21 -22.17 2.65
CA LYS A 379 13.28 -23.57 2.22
C LYS A 379 13.28 -23.60 0.70
N ASP A 380 14.27 -24.25 0.10
CA ASP A 380 14.31 -24.43 -1.35
C ASP A 380 13.16 -25.36 -1.77
N ILE A 381 12.49 -24.99 -2.87
CA ILE A 381 11.48 -25.80 -3.52
C ILE A 381 11.77 -25.91 -5.02
N ASP A 382 11.46 -27.05 -5.60
CA ASP A 382 11.79 -27.34 -7.01
C ASP A 382 10.75 -26.77 -7.98
N CYS A 383 9.51 -26.63 -7.56
CA CYS A 383 8.39 -26.20 -8.39
C CYS A 383 7.37 -25.37 -7.61
N CYS A 384 6.81 -24.36 -8.26
CA CYS A 384 5.64 -23.61 -7.82
C CYS A 384 4.47 -23.86 -8.75
N TYR A 385 3.29 -23.98 -8.17
CA TYR A 385 2.04 -24.27 -8.85
C TYR A 385 1.06 -23.08 -8.79
N ALA A 386 0.00 -23.13 -9.59
CA ALA A 386 -1.07 -22.15 -9.52
C ALA A 386 -1.56 -21.95 -8.06
N GLY A 387 -1.80 -20.72 -7.65
CA GLY A 387 -2.19 -20.36 -6.28
C GLY A 387 -1.04 -20.31 -5.27
N ASP A 388 0.19 -20.68 -5.63
CA ASP A 388 1.33 -20.62 -4.73
C ASP A 388 1.90 -19.21 -4.64
N ILE A 389 2.41 -18.89 -3.45
CA ILE A 389 3.19 -17.69 -3.16
C ILE A 389 4.59 -18.14 -2.75
N ALA A 390 5.61 -17.61 -3.43
CA ALA A 390 7.01 -17.95 -3.19
C ALA A 390 7.93 -16.76 -3.46
N ALA A 391 9.20 -16.92 -3.16
CA ALA A 391 10.24 -15.97 -3.54
C ALA A 391 11.24 -16.64 -4.50
N VAL A 392 11.84 -15.86 -5.38
CA VAL A 392 12.85 -16.35 -6.31
C VAL A 392 14.11 -15.50 -6.23
N VAL A 393 15.25 -16.18 -6.34
CA VAL A 393 16.58 -15.58 -6.45
C VAL A 393 17.03 -15.62 -7.89
N GLY A 394 17.65 -14.55 -8.38
CA GLY A 394 18.31 -14.54 -9.69
C GLY A 394 17.64 -13.69 -10.75
N LEU A 395 16.46 -13.12 -10.49
CA LEU A 395 15.84 -12.16 -11.39
C LEU A 395 16.58 -10.81 -11.31
N LYS A 396 17.12 -10.36 -12.44
CA LYS A 396 17.94 -9.14 -12.50
C LYS A 396 17.12 -7.89 -12.77
N ASN A 397 16.20 -7.98 -13.73
CA ASN A 397 15.47 -6.84 -14.27
C ASN A 397 14.06 -6.71 -13.69
N THR A 398 13.52 -7.77 -13.10
CA THR A 398 12.16 -7.78 -12.53
C THR A 398 12.04 -6.80 -11.37
N THR A 399 10.99 -6.00 -11.38
CA THR A 399 10.60 -5.05 -10.33
C THR A 399 9.19 -5.35 -9.83
N THR A 400 8.78 -4.67 -8.76
CA THR A 400 7.42 -4.81 -8.21
C THR A 400 6.38 -4.41 -9.25
N GLY A 401 5.38 -5.26 -9.47
CA GLY A 401 4.32 -5.07 -10.47
C GLY A 401 4.58 -5.74 -11.80
N ASP A 402 5.78 -6.30 -12.03
CA ASP A 402 6.06 -6.99 -13.29
C ASP A 402 5.35 -8.35 -13.37
N THR A 403 4.97 -8.72 -14.58
CA THR A 403 4.40 -10.03 -14.89
C THR A 403 5.47 -10.98 -15.41
N LEU A 404 5.52 -12.18 -14.86
CA LEU A 404 6.33 -13.29 -15.34
C LEU A 404 5.42 -14.32 -15.98
N CYS A 405 5.64 -14.69 -17.23
CA CYS A 405 4.76 -15.59 -17.96
C CYS A 405 5.50 -16.51 -18.91
N ASP A 406 4.76 -17.40 -19.58
CA ASP A 406 5.22 -18.19 -20.71
C ASP A 406 5.42 -17.27 -21.92
N GLU A 407 6.58 -17.37 -22.58
CA GLU A 407 6.90 -16.58 -23.76
C GLU A 407 5.95 -16.84 -24.94
N ASN A 408 5.43 -18.06 -25.08
CA ASN A 408 4.49 -18.40 -26.16
C ASN A 408 3.05 -17.94 -25.89
N HIS A 409 2.76 -17.54 -24.65
CA HIS A 409 1.45 -17.07 -24.22
C HIS A 409 1.62 -15.79 -23.39
N PRO A 410 2.13 -14.70 -23.99
CA PRO A 410 2.46 -13.49 -23.26
C PRO A 410 1.18 -12.83 -22.74
N ILE A 411 1.24 -12.36 -21.50
CA ILE A 411 0.18 -11.60 -20.85
C ILE A 411 0.81 -10.58 -19.90
N ILE A 412 0.25 -9.39 -19.82
CA ILE A 412 0.53 -8.41 -18.77
C ILE A 412 -0.67 -8.42 -17.84
N LEU A 413 -0.46 -8.91 -16.62
CA LEU A 413 -1.45 -8.81 -15.57
C LEU A 413 -1.58 -7.33 -15.18
N GLU A 414 -2.75 -6.94 -14.70
CA GLU A 414 -3.01 -5.54 -14.33
C GLU A 414 -1.89 -4.95 -13.48
N SER A 415 -1.29 -3.85 -13.96
CA SER A 415 -0.18 -3.20 -13.28
C SER A 415 -0.67 -2.45 -12.03
N MET A 416 0.08 -2.57 -10.93
CA MET A 416 -0.15 -1.77 -9.74
C MET A 416 0.24 -0.32 -9.99
N LYS A 417 -0.67 0.61 -9.68
CA LYS A 417 -0.38 2.06 -9.71
C LYS A 417 0.10 2.48 -8.33
N PHE A 418 1.29 3.06 -8.28
CA PHE A 418 1.86 3.55 -7.03
C PHE A 418 1.69 5.08 -6.94
N PRO A 419 1.32 5.62 -5.77
CA PRO A 419 1.23 7.05 -5.57
C PRO A 419 2.62 7.70 -5.61
N GLU A 420 2.67 8.94 -6.07
CA GLU A 420 3.90 9.73 -6.06
C GLU A 420 4.28 10.13 -4.63
N PRO A 421 5.58 10.12 -4.29
CA PRO A 421 6.08 10.56 -2.99
C PRO A 421 5.67 12.00 -2.66
N VAL A 422 5.30 12.23 -1.42
CA VAL A 422 4.77 13.51 -0.94
C VAL A 422 5.83 14.36 -0.23
N ILE A 423 6.69 13.72 0.55
CA ILE A 423 7.71 14.38 1.38
C ILE A 423 9.09 14.16 0.76
N ARG A 424 9.91 15.19 0.80
CA ARG A 424 11.29 15.20 0.31
C ARG A 424 12.23 15.69 1.39
N VAL A 425 13.39 15.04 1.50
CA VAL A 425 14.43 15.32 2.48
C VAL A 425 15.79 15.26 1.79
N ALA A 426 16.66 16.22 2.08
CA ALA A 426 18.04 16.14 1.65
C ALA A 426 18.82 15.20 2.58
N ILE A 427 19.62 14.31 2.00
CA ILE A 427 20.48 13.38 2.74
C ILE A 427 21.92 13.51 2.26
N GLU A 428 22.84 13.62 3.22
CA GLU A 428 24.27 13.73 2.95
C GLU A 428 25.06 12.73 3.82
N PRO A 429 25.99 11.96 3.24
CA PRO A 429 26.82 11.07 4.04
C PRO A 429 27.80 11.89 4.89
N LYS A 430 28.06 11.46 6.11
CA LYS A 430 29.02 12.15 7.00
C LYS A 430 30.47 12.11 6.48
N THR A 431 30.79 11.17 5.59
CA THR A 431 32.13 10.99 5.05
C THR A 431 32.10 10.91 3.52
N LYS A 432 33.15 11.41 2.85
CA LYS A 432 33.29 11.32 1.39
C LYS A 432 33.28 9.85 0.88
N ALA A 433 33.85 8.93 1.63
CA ALA A 433 33.85 7.49 1.31
C ALA A 433 32.44 6.88 1.44
N GLY A 434 31.53 7.54 2.12
CA GLY A 434 30.12 7.12 2.26
C GLY A 434 29.27 7.41 1.03
N ASN A 435 29.67 8.32 0.14
CA ASN A 435 28.86 8.72 -1.03
C ASN A 435 28.51 7.54 -1.96
N GLU A 436 29.53 6.77 -2.35
CA GLU A 436 29.33 5.62 -3.24
C GLU A 436 28.48 4.53 -2.57
N LYS A 437 28.77 4.25 -1.30
CA LYS A 437 27.98 3.29 -0.51
C LYS A 437 26.54 3.74 -0.33
N MET A 438 26.32 5.03 -0.08
CA MET A 438 24.98 5.61 0.05
C MET A 438 24.20 5.48 -1.26
N GLY A 439 24.80 5.81 -2.40
CA GLY A 439 24.16 5.66 -3.71
C GLY A 439 23.71 4.23 -3.99
N ILE A 440 24.57 3.24 -3.71
CA ILE A 440 24.24 1.81 -3.88
C ILE A 440 23.11 1.40 -2.93
N ALA A 441 23.17 1.83 -1.66
CA ALA A 441 22.17 1.50 -0.66
C ALA A 441 20.80 2.12 -1.01
N LEU A 442 20.77 3.40 -1.40
CA LEU A 442 19.54 4.08 -1.81
C LEU A 442 18.93 3.45 -3.06
N ALA A 443 19.74 3.05 -4.05
CA ALA A 443 19.26 2.34 -5.23
C ALA A 443 18.57 1.01 -4.86
N LYS A 444 19.17 0.23 -3.95
CA LYS A 444 18.55 -1.01 -3.46
C LYS A 444 17.24 -0.77 -2.73
N LEU A 445 17.18 0.24 -1.87
CA LEU A 445 15.96 0.61 -1.16
C LEU A 445 14.85 1.07 -2.13
N ALA A 446 15.22 1.79 -3.19
CA ALA A 446 14.28 2.21 -4.23
C ALA A 446 13.77 1.03 -5.10
N GLU A 447 14.57 -0.04 -5.26
CA GLU A 447 14.10 -1.27 -5.90
C GLU A 447 13.08 -2.04 -5.04
N GLU A 448 13.23 -1.98 -3.71
CA GLU A 448 12.32 -2.64 -2.77
C GLU A 448 10.99 -1.91 -2.66
N ASP A 449 11.02 -0.58 -2.62
CA ASP A 449 9.86 0.26 -2.42
C ASP A 449 9.63 1.23 -3.59
N PRO A 450 8.66 0.99 -4.45
CA PRO A 450 8.36 1.83 -5.61
C PRO A 450 7.84 3.23 -5.23
N THR A 451 7.44 3.46 -3.97
CA THR A 451 7.04 4.78 -3.47
C THR A 451 8.20 5.58 -2.88
N PHE A 452 9.35 4.94 -2.73
CA PHE A 452 10.58 5.61 -2.36
C PHE A 452 11.36 6.00 -3.61
N LYS A 453 11.68 7.28 -3.75
CA LYS A 453 12.50 7.79 -4.86
C LYS A 453 13.75 8.47 -4.34
N THR A 454 14.82 8.35 -5.09
CA THR A 454 16.08 9.04 -4.82
C THR A 454 16.64 9.62 -6.11
N TYR A 455 17.15 10.82 -6.03
CA TYR A 455 17.77 11.51 -7.16
C TYR A 455 18.76 12.58 -6.64
N THR A 456 19.65 13.01 -7.50
CA THR A 456 20.54 14.13 -7.20
C THR A 456 19.92 15.41 -7.78
N ASP A 457 19.77 16.41 -6.93
CA ASP A 457 19.35 17.73 -7.36
C ASP A 457 20.48 18.36 -8.20
N GLU A 458 20.20 18.68 -9.45
CA GLU A 458 21.20 19.16 -10.40
C GLU A 458 21.77 20.53 -10.04
N GLU A 459 21.01 21.37 -9.31
CA GLU A 459 21.46 22.70 -8.92
C GLU A 459 22.26 22.71 -7.63
N THR A 460 21.81 21.97 -6.63
CA THR A 460 22.45 21.94 -5.31
C THR A 460 23.50 20.84 -5.19
N GLY A 461 23.48 19.85 -6.09
CA GLY A 461 24.30 18.64 -6.00
C GLY A 461 23.92 17.74 -4.81
N GLN A 462 22.83 18.04 -4.10
CA GLN A 462 22.37 17.28 -2.95
C GLN A 462 21.65 16.01 -3.40
N THR A 463 21.85 14.93 -2.67
CA THR A 463 21.03 13.74 -2.82
C THR A 463 19.71 13.95 -2.09
N ILE A 464 18.61 13.86 -2.82
CA ILE A 464 17.26 13.98 -2.31
C ILE A 464 16.64 12.58 -2.18
N ILE A 465 15.98 12.33 -1.07
CA ILE A 465 15.11 11.18 -0.86
C ILE A 465 13.67 11.65 -0.71
N ALA A 466 12.76 10.92 -1.33
CA ALA A 466 11.34 11.23 -1.33
C ALA A 466 10.52 10.01 -0.93
N GLY A 467 9.51 10.19 -0.09
CA GLY A 467 8.68 9.13 0.47
C GLY A 467 7.27 9.58 0.81
N MET A 468 6.45 8.65 1.31
CA MET A 468 5.02 8.86 1.57
C MET A 468 4.73 9.62 2.86
N GLY A 469 5.66 9.60 3.83
CA GLY A 469 5.48 10.25 5.12
C GLY A 469 6.78 10.37 5.90
N GLU A 470 6.74 11.08 7.03
CA GLU A 470 7.90 11.29 7.90
C GLU A 470 8.45 9.96 8.44
N LEU A 471 7.55 9.09 8.93
CA LEU A 471 7.93 7.78 9.45
C LEU A 471 8.55 6.90 8.37
N HIS A 472 8.03 6.95 7.14
CA HIS A 472 8.60 6.22 6.02
C HIS A 472 10.07 6.62 5.77
N LEU A 473 10.35 7.92 5.66
CA LEU A 473 11.72 8.41 5.43
C LEU A 473 12.63 8.14 6.63
N GLU A 474 12.12 8.25 7.85
CA GLU A 474 12.88 7.94 9.06
C GLU A 474 13.34 6.48 9.08
N ILE A 475 12.47 5.55 8.67
CA ILE A 475 12.81 4.12 8.55
C ILE A 475 13.86 3.88 7.47
N ILE A 476 13.73 4.54 6.31
CA ILE A 476 14.74 4.45 5.23
C ILE A 476 16.12 4.90 5.74
N VAL A 477 16.18 6.02 6.47
CA VAL A 477 17.44 6.53 7.04
C VAL A 477 18.01 5.58 8.09
N ASP A 478 17.17 5.02 8.94
CA ASP A 478 17.59 4.05 9.94
C ASP A 478 18.11 2.75 9.28
N ARG A 479 17.48 2.29 8.20
CA ARG A 479 17.95 1.16 7.41
C ARG A 479 19.31 1.43 6.76
N LEU A 480 19.54 2.65 6.23
CA LEU A 480 20.85 3.05 5.72
C LEU A 480 21.95 2.87 6.76
N LEU A 481 21.68 3.29 8.00
CA LEU A 481 22.63 3.19 9.10
C LEU A 481 22.84 1.71 9.51
N ARG A 482 21.77 0.98 9.77
CA ARG A 482 21.85 -0.35 10.39
C ARG A 482 22.21 -1.46 9.41
N GLU A 483 21.59 -1.47 8.24
CA GLU A 483 21.80 -2.53 7.23
C GLU A 483 23.02 -2.27 6.36
N PHE A 484 23.18 -1.02 5.90
CA PHE A 484 24.23 -0.66 4.94
C PHE A 484 25.46 0.00 5.58
N LYS A 485 25.41 0.28 6.89
CA LYS A 485 26.50 0.95 7.64
C LYS A 485 26.89 2.30 7.04
N VAL A 486 25.91 3.07 6.59
CA VAL A 486 26.06 4.42 6.05
C VAL A 486 25.52 5.41 7.05
N GLU A 487 26.40 6.23 7.65
CA GLU A 487 25.99 7.35 8.47
C GLU A 487 25.71 8.57 7.58
N ALA A 488 24.54 9.14 7.73
CA ALA A 488 24.10 10.28 6.96
C ALA A 488 23.50 11.37 7.84
N ASN A 489 23.65 12.63 7.40
CA ASN A 489 22.92 13.77 7.94
C ASN A 489 21.66 13.97 7.11
N VAL A 490 20.56 14.23 7.77
CA VAL A 490 19.27 14.48 7.13
C VAL A 490 18.91 15.93 7.31
N GLY A 491 18.58 16.61 6.20
CA GLY A 491 18.05 17.98 6.22
C GLY A 491 16.57 18.01 6.59
N ALA A 492 16.04 19.20 6.86
CA ALA A 492 14.60 19.37 7.07
C ALA A 492 13.80 18.92 5.84
N PRO A 493 12.58 18.38 6.03
CA PRO A 493 11.71 18.03 4.92
C PRO A 493 11.52 19.22 3.98
N GLN A 494 11.66 18.99 2.68
CA GLN A 494 11.47 20.04 1.68
C GLN A 494 10.10 19.88 1.01
N VAL A 495 9.44 21.02 0.82
CA VAL A 495 8.17 21.09 0.09
C VAL A 495 8.47 21.25 -1.39
N ALA A 496 7.78 20.51 -2.24
CA ALA A 496 7.89 20.60 -3.68
C ALA A 496 7.18 21.85 -4.21
N TYR A 497 7.74 23.03 -3.95
CA TYR A 497 7.25 24.25 -4.54
C TYR A 497 7.40 24.25 -6.06
N ARG A 498 6.55 25.01 -6.75
CA ARG A 498 6.62 25.23 -8.19
C ARG A 498 6.48 26.71 -8.48
N GLU A 499 6.93 27.13 -9.65
CA GLU A 499 6.74 28.47 -10.14
C GLU A 499 5.73 28.47 -11.28
N THR A 500 4.96 29.56 -11.39
CA THR A 500 4.08 29.81 -12.54
C THR A 500 3.89 31.31 -12.73
N ILE A 501 3.11 31.70 -13.72
CA ILE A 501 2.84 33.12 -14.04
C ILE A 501 1.35 33.41 -13.93
N ARG A 502 1.03 34.70 -13.66
CA ARG A 502 -0.36 35.18 -13.62
C ARG A 502 -0.78 36.02 -14.81
N LYS A 503 0.19 36.52 -15.57
CA LYS A 503 -0.06 37.43 -16.70
C LYS A 503 0.70 36.95 -17.93
N GLU A 504 0.20 37.36 -19.10
CA GLU A 504 0.97 37.24 -20.32
C GLU A 504 2.10 38.23 -20.40
N ALA A 505 3.16 37.88 -21.10
CA ALA A 505 4.26 38.77 -21.39
C ALA A 505 4.87 38.47 -22.75
N ASN A 506 5.27 39.55 -23.45
CA ASN A 506 6.04 39.43 -24.68
C ASN A 506 7.51 39.78 -24.38
N GLN A 507 8.41 39.02 -24.94
CA GLN A 507 9.84 39.22 -24.78
C GLN A 507 10.58 39.03 -26.11
N GLU A 508 11.44 40.00 -26.41
CA GLU A 508 12.42 39.93 -27.47
C GLU A 508 13.82 39.82 -26.86
N THR A 509 14.58 38.83 -27.28
CA THR A 509 15.93 38.60 -26.76
C THR A 509 16.87 38.28 -27.92
N LYS A 510 17.97 39.05 -27.97
CA LYS A 510 19.05 38.84 -28.91
C LYS A 510 20.30 38.42 -28.15
N TYR A 511 20.76 37.23 -28.41
CA TYR A 511 22.03 36.73 -27.91
C TYR A 511 23.08 36.89 -29.03
N ALA A 512 24.00 37.77 -28.84
CA ALA A 512 25.10 37.99 -29.75
C ALA A 512 26.41 38.10 -28.98
N ARG A 513 27.37 37.23 -29.28
CA ARG A 513 28.69 37.20 -28.64
C ARG A 513 29.75 36.97 -29.72
N GLN A 514 30.78 37.79 -29.68
CA GLN A 514 31.96 37.70 -30.54
C GLN A 514 33.20 37.54 -29.67
N SER A 515 33.85 36.39 -29.76
CA SER A 515 35.10 36.10 -29.03
C SER A 515 36.07 35.44 -30.02
N GLY A 516 36.85 36.26 -30.74
CA GLY A 516 38.00 35.81 -31.55
C GLY A 516 37.77 34.61 -32.47
N GLY A 517 37.06 34.79 -33.60
CA GLY A 517 36.72 33.70 -34.54
C GLY A 517 35.27 33.73 -34.93
N LYS A 518 34.62 32.54 -35.04
CA LYS A 518 33.18 32.40 -35.35
C LYS A 518 32.35 32.97 -34.20
N GLY A 519 31.48 33.93 -34.48
CA GLY A 519 30.58 34.52 -33.48
C GLY A 519 29.42 33.57 -33.10
N GLN A 520 28.61 34.02 -32.15
CA GLN A 520 27.37 33.35 -31.75
C GLN A 520 26.21 34.33 -31.91
N TYR A 521 25.14 33.91 -32.56
CA TYR A 521 23.96 34.74 -32.79
C TYR A 521 22.68 33.95 -32.67
N GLY A 522 21.78 34.36 -31.81
CA GLY A 522 20.40 33.86 -31.69
C GLY A 522 19.49 35.01 -31.32
N HIS A 523 18.40 35.20 -32.08
CA HIS A 523 17.41 36.25 -31.83
C HIS A 523 16.02 35.61 -31.88
N VAL A 524 15.27 35.76 -30.79
CA VAL A 524 13.95 35.18 -30.61
C VAL A 524 12.98 36.19 -30.05
N LYS A 525 11.71 36.10 -30.50
CA LYS A 525 10.60 36.83 -29.93
C LYS A 525 9.56 35.79 -29.48
N ILE A 526 9.28 35.80 -28.20
CA ILE A 526 8.36 34.86 -27.57
C ILE A 526 7.24 35.63 -26.85
N LYS A 527 6.08 34.96 -26.78
CA LYS A 527 4.98 35.33 -25.90
C LYS A 527 4.80 34.20 -24.90
N ILE A 528 4.71 34.53 -23.64
CA ILE A 528 4.33 33.53 -22.60
C ILE A 528 2.97 33.90 -22.03
N GLU A 529 2.18 32.86 -21.74
CA GLU A 529 0.83 32.96 -21.19
C GLU A 529 0.63 31.92 -20.10
N PRO A 530 -0.18 32.22 -19.05
CA PRO A 530 -0.61 31.18 -18.11
C PRO A 530 -1.36 30.06 -18.83
N ASN A 531 -1.04 28.82 -18.54
CA ASN A 531 -1.83 27.68 -18.96
C ASN A 531 -2.81 27.28 -17.84
N GLU A 532 -3.80 26.44 -18.16
CA GLU A 532 -4.70 25.91 -17.15
C GLU A 532 -3.93 25.05 -16.13
N PRO A 533 -4.28 25.15 -14.82
CA PRO A 533 -3.62 24.36 -13.79
C PRO A 533 -3.59 22.87 -14.11
N GLY A 534 -2.41 22.27 -14.05
CA GLY A 534 -2.20 20.84 -14.34
C GLY A 534 -2.01 20.48 -15.81
N LYS A 535 -2.16 21.41 -16.75
CA LYS A 535 -1.89 21.15 -18.19
C LYS A 535 -0.40 21.16 -18.55
N GLY A 536 0.43 21.69 -17.66
CA GLY A 536 1.88 21.70 -17.86
C GLY A 536 2.34 22.67 -18.95
N TYR A 537 3.43 22.30 -19.62
CA TYR A 537 4.09 23.11 -20.63
C TYR A 537 3.51 22.87 -22.03
N GLU A 538 3.27 23.97 -22.77
CA GLU A 538 2.85 23.93 -24.16
C GLU A 538 3.73 24.86 -24.97
N PHE A 539 4.35 24.36 -26.04
CA PHE A 539 5.14 25.15 -26.98
C PHE A 539 4.45 25.27 -28.33
N ILE A 540 4.26 26.52 -28.79
CA ILE A 540 3.65 26.81 -30.07
C ILE A 540 4.68 27.50 -30.99
N ASN A 541 4.92 26.88 -32.12
CA ASN A 541 5.71 27.47 -33.19
C ASN A 541 4.77 28.26 -34.15
N ALA A 542 4.88 29.58 -34.07
CA ALA A 542 4.14 30.51 -34.92
C ALA A 542 5.06 31.29 -35.89
N ILE A 543 6.25 30.77 -36.20
CA ILE A 543 7.19 31.42 -37.12
C ILE A 543 6.61 31.40 -38.55
N VAL A 544 6.61 32.56 -39.19
CA VAL A 544 6.15 32.76 -40.57
C VAL A 544 7.34 33.24 -41.42
N GLY A 545 7.35 32.84 -42.70
CA GLY A 545 8.33 33.30 -43.67
C GLY A 545 9.78 32.86 -43.48
N GLY A 546 10.04 31.90 -42.59
CA GLY A 546 11.38 31.37 -42.39
C GLY A 546 12.29 32.31 -41.60
N ALA A 547 11.72 33.21 -40.79
CA ALA A 547 12.47 34.15 -39.94
C ALA A 547 13.50 33.46 -39.04
N ILE A 548 13.21 32.25 -38.60
CA ILE A 548 14.13 31.29 -37.95
C ILE A 548 14.11 30.01 -38.73
N PRO A 549 15.26 29.43 -39.13
CA PRO A 549 15.35 28.12 -39.74
C PRO A 549 14.74 27.03 -38.85
N LYS A 550 14.02 26.09 -39.46
CA LYS A 550 13.30 25.03 -38.73
C LYS A 550 14.19 24.19 -37.83
N GLU A 551 15.47 24.02 -38.21
CA GLU A 551 16.46 23.25 -37.47
C GLU A 551 16.79 23.84 -36.09
N TYR A 552 16.62 25.15 -35.88
CA TYR A 552 16.91 25.83 -34.60
C TYR A 552 15.71 25.87 -33.65
N ILE A 553 14.50 25.58 -34.12
CA ILE A 553 13.29 25.64 -33.29
C ILE A 553 13.32 24.64 -32.14
N PRO A 554 13.75 23.37 -32.32
CA PRO A 554 13.92 22.43 -31.21
C PRO A 554 14.95 22.87 -30.17
N ALA A 555 16.01 23.56 -30.61
CA ALA A 555 17.02 24.09 -29.71
C ALA A 555 16.48 25.25 -28.83
N ILE A 556 15.60 26.08 -29.38
CA ILE A 556 14.91 27.12 -28.63
C ILE A 556 14.01 26.53 -27.58
N ASP A 557 13.19 25.54 -27.96
CA ASP A 557 12.30 24.82 -27.04
C ASP A 557 13.08 24.13 -25.92
N ASN A 558 14.16 23.44 -26.24
CA ASN A 558 15.05 22.83 -25.23
C ASN A 558 15.65 23.85 -24.28
N GLY A 559 16.05 25.02 -24.77
CA GLY A 559 16.55 26.12 -23.95
C GLY A 559 15.50 26.67 -22.99
N ILE A 560 14.26 26.80 -23.44
CA ILE A 560 13.11 27.20 -22.63
C ILE A 560 12.84 26.16 -21.55
N GLN A 561 12.76 24.89 -21.92
CA GLN A 561 12.53 23.78 -20.96
C GLN A 561 13.66 23.69 -19.93
N GLY A 562 14.91 23.92 -20.31
CA GLY A 562 16.04 24.01 -19.41
C GLY A 562 15.87 25.15 -18.37
N ALA A 563 15.40 26.32 -18.83
CA ALA A 563 15.10 27.44 -17.95
C ALA A 563 13.92 27.16 -17.02
N MET A 564 12.91 26.45 -17.51
CA MET A 564 11.76 26.02 -16.69
C MET A 564 12.18 25.07 -15.58
N LYS A 565 13.05 24.12 -15.87
CA LYS A 565 13.54 23.16 -14.86
C LYS A 565 14.32 23.84 -13.75
N SER A 566 15.14 24.84 -14.10
CA SER A 566 15.97 25.57 -13.14
C SER A 566 15.20 26.66 -12.36
N GLY A 567 14.01 27.01 -12.82
CA GLY A 567 13.21 28.09 -12.22
C GLY A 567 13.77 29.49 -12.50
N VAL A 568 12.99 30.48 -12.16
CA VAL A 568 13.34 31.91 -12.43
C VAL A 568 13.23 32.76 -11.19
N LEU A 569 12.27 32.47 -10.30
CA LEU A 569 11.97 33.31 -9.12
C LEU A 569 12.76 32.83 -7.89
N ALA A 570 12.74 31.54 -7.63
CA ALA A 570 13.37 30.93 -6.46
C ALA A 570 14.05 29.57 -6.76
N GLY A 571 14.22 29.22 -8.04
CA GLY A 571 14.86 27.97 -8.45
C GLY A 571 13.95 26.75 -8.34
N TYR A 572 12.63 26.93 -8.39
CA TYR A 572 11.68 25.83 -8.45
C TYR A 572 11.21 25.60 -9.89
N PRO A 573 10.88 24.36 -10.26
CA PRO A 573 10.39 24.07 -11.61
C PRO A 573 9.19 24.94 -11.98
N VAL A 574 9.22 25.53 -13.18
CA VAL A 574 8.10 26.29 -13.73
C VAL A 574 7.11 25.32 -14.37
N VAL A 575 5.82 25.53 -14.11
CA VAL A 575 4.73 24.71 -14.63
C VAL A 575 3.59 25.56 -15.15
N ASP A 576 2.71 24.96 -15.95
CA ASP A 576 1.47 25.56 -16.43
C ASP A 576 1.71 26.89 -17.19
N VAL A 577 2.64 26.83 -18.14
CA VAL A 577 3.01 27.96 -19.00
C VAL A 577 2.93 27.56 -20.47
N LYS A 578 2.29 28.39 -21.26
CA LYS A 578 2.23 28.28 -22.71
C LYS A 578 3.19 29.28 -23.32
N VAL A 579 4.07 28.83 -24.20
CA VAL A 579 5.05 29.65 -24.90
C VAL A 579 4.79 29.63 -26.39
N THR A 580 4.63 30.80 -26.99
CA THR A 580 4.49 30.98 -28.44
C THR A 580 5.73 31.67 -28.98
N LEU A 581 6.47 30.98 -29.84
CA LEU A 581 7.58 31.57 -30.61
C LEU A 581 6.98 32.11 -31.92
N TRP A 582 6.97 33.44 -32.06
CA TRP A 582 6.26 34.10 -33.18
C TRP A 582 7.14 34.86 -34.17
N ASP A 583 8.37 35.25 -33.78
CA ASP A 583 9.31 35.95 -34.66
C ASP A 583 10.76 35.77 -34.17
N GLY A 584 11.71 36.22 -34.98
CA GLY A 584 13.11 36.23 -34.65
C GLY A 584 13.96 36.54 -35.86
N SER A 585 15.27 36.35 -35.76
CA SER A 585 16.19 36.42 -36.89
C SER A 585 17.41 35.54 -36.67
N TYR A 586 18.07 35.20 -37.76
CA TYR A 586 19.28 34.39 -37.73
C TYR A 586 20.41 35.08 -38.54
N HIS A 587 21.64 34.62 -38.29
CA HIS A 587 22.81 35.05 -39.05
C HIS A 587 23.45 33.83 -39.72
N GLU A 588 23.68 33.92 -41.04
CA GLU A 588 24.12 32.76 -41.83
C GLU A 588 25.39 32.06 -41.32
N VAL A 589 26.32 32.80 -40.69
CA VAL A 589 27.60 32.32 -40.24
C VAL A 589 27.63 32.04 -38.73
N ASP A 590 27.03 32.92 -37.92
CA ASP A 590 27.15 32.97 -36.48
C ASP A 590 26.00 32.28 -35.72
N SER A 591 24.92 31.89 -36.41
CA SER A 591 23.81 31.16 -35.81
C SER A 591 24.17 29.67 -35.60
N SER A 592 23.74 29.15 -34.47
CA SER A 592 23.90 27.75 -34.08
C SER A 592 22.78 27.32 -33.16
N GLU A 593 22.57 26.00 -33.03
CA GLU A 593 21.63 25.42 -32.07
C GLU A 593 21.92 25.91 -30.65
N MET A 594 23.19 25.95 -30.26
CA MET A 594 23.61 26.43 -28.95
C MET A 594 23.24 27.89 -28.72
N ALA A 595 23.48 28.79 -29.71
CA ALA A 595 23.13 30.20 -29.60
C ALA A 595 21.63 30.41 -29.47
N PHE A 596 20.81 29.66 -30.20
CA PHE A 596 19.35 29.69 -30.11
C PHE A 596 18.83 29.10 -28.81
N SER A 597 19.44 28.01 -28.31
CA SER A 597 19.09 27.46 -27.00
C SER A 597 19.34 28.47 -25.87
N ILE A 598 20.47 29.14 -25.90
CA ILE A 598 20.79 30.24 -24.94
C ILE A 598 19.82 31.40 -25.09
N ALA A 599 19.52 31.83 -26.33
CA ALA A 599 18.56 32.92 -26.58
C ALA A 599 17.15 32.56 -26.07
N GLY A 600 16.69 31.32 -26.30
CA GLY A 600 15.43 30.83 -25.79
C GLY A 600 15.35 30.79 -24.26
N SER A 601 16.40 30.32 -23.61
CA SER A 601 16.53 30.30 -22.15
C SER A 601 16.50 31.71 -21.57
N MET A 602 17.26 32.63 -22.13
CA MET A 602 17.30 34.05 -21.69
C MET A 602 15.93 34.74 -21.90
N ALA A 603 15.32 34.57 -23.08
CA ALA A 603 14.03 35.14 -23.39
C ALA A 603 12.95 34.66 -22.42
N PHE A 604 12.91 33.38 -22.11
CA PHE A 604 11.97 32.83 -21.16
C PHE A 604 12.14 33.38 -19.75
N LYS A 605 13.38 33.47 -19.26
CA LYS A 605 13.68 34.03 -17.94
C LYS A 605 13.24 35.50 -17.83
N ASP A 606 13.51 36.29 -18.86
CA ASP A 606 13.14 37.72 -18.90
C ASP A 606 11.62 37.90 -19.07
N ALA A 607 10.97 37.09 -19.86
CA ALA A 607 9.51 37.06 -19.99
C ALA A 607 8.82 36.71 -18.67
N MET A 608 9.30 35.68 -17.98
CA MET A 608 8.80 35.28 -16.67
C MET A 608 8.81 36.42 -15.66
N ARG A 609 9.91 37.19 -15.57
CA ARG A 609 10.02 38.33 -14.66
C ARG A 609 8.98 39.43 -14.94
N LYS A 610 8.52 39.57 -16.17
CA LYS A 610 7.46 40.49 -16.58
C LYS A 610 6.05 39.97 -16.40
N ALA A 611 5.89 38.65 -16.34
CA ALA A 611 4.61 37.96 -16.33
C ALA A 611 4.01 37.77 -14.93
N ASP A 612 4.46 38.50 -13.93
CA ASP A 612 4.02 38.38 -12.53
C ASP A 612 4.20 36.95 -12.00
N PRO A 613 5.46 36.48 -11.88
CA PRO A 613 5.74 35.12 -11.46
C PRO A 613 5.38 34.90 -9.98
N ILE A 614 4.84 33.73 -9.67
CA ILE A 614 4.43 33.33 -8.32
C ILE A 614 4.97 31.96 -7.98
N ILE A 615 5.12 31.72 -6.68
CA ILE A 615 5.38 30.39 -6.14
C ILE A 615 4.04 29.75 -5.81
N THR A 616 3.90 28.49 -6.17
CA THR A 616 2.78 27.64 -5.77
C THR A 616 3.26 26.52 -4.84
N GLU A 617 2.37 26.11 -3.93
CA GLU A 617 2.62 25.06 -2.95
C GLU A 617 1.64 23.92 -3.11
N PRO A 618 2.04 22.67 -2.79
CA PRO A 618 1.15 21.52 -2.81
C PRO A 618 0.14 21.61 -1.68
N ILE A 619 -1.13 21.46 -2.04
CA ILE A 619 -2.27 21.40 -1.11
C ILE A 619 -2.67 19.93 -0.95
N MET A 620 -2.79 19.54 0.30
CA MET A 620 -3.20 18.19 0.69
C MET A 620 -4.69 18.18 0.99
N LYS A 621 -5.38 17.17 0.48
CA LYS A 621 -6.72 16.82 0.95
C LYS A 621 -6.57 16.00 2.22
N VAL A 622 -6.99 16.59 3.32
CA VAL A 622 -6.86 16.03 4.67
C VAL A 622 -8.23 15.65 5.19
N ALA A 623 -8.37 14.43 5.67
CA ALA A 623 -9.56 13.98 6.41
C ALA A 623 -9.12 13.64 7.83
N VAL A 624 -9.67 14.34 8.81
CA VAL A 624 -9.38 14.13 10.24
C VAL A 624 -10.62 13.53 10.89
N ILE A 625 -10.44 12.44 11.61
CA ILE A 625 -11.50 11.74 12.33
C ILE A 625 -11.20 11.84 13.81
N VAL A 626 -12.13 12.44 14.54
CA VAL A 626 -12.00 12.69 15.98
C VAL A 626 -13.32 12.49 16.70
N PRO A 627 -13.31 12.11 17.98
CA PRO A 627 -14.49 12.17 18.82
C PRO A 627 -15.06 13.60 18.88
N ASP A 628 -16.38 13.70 19.05
CA ASP A 628 -17.12 14.98 19.09
C ASP A 628 -16.50 16.00 20.05
N GLU A 629 -15.97 15.54 21.18
CA GLU A 629 -15.35 16.37 22.22
C GLU A 629 -14.09 17.14 21.76
N TYR A 630 -13.38 16.65 20.74
CA TYR A 630 -12.15 17.29 20.20
C TYR A 630 -12.37 18.06 18.90
N LEU A 631 -13.60 18.10 18.39
CA LEU A 631 -13.90 18.71 17.09
C LEU A 631 -13.46 20.18 17.02
N GLY A 632 -13.76 20.94 18.08
CA GLY A 632 -13.39 22.37 18.15
C GLY A 632 -11.88 22.61 18.08
N ASP A 633 -11.11 21.81 18.81
CA ASP A 633 -9.65 21.92 18.84
C ASP A 633 -9.03 21.56 17.48
N VAL A 634 -9.57 20.55 16.80
CA VAL A 634 -9.11 20.12 15.48
C VAL A 634 -9.43 21.18 14.41
N ILE A 635 -10.63 21.73 14.40
CA ILE A 635 -11.01 22.82 13.48
C ILE A 635 -10.12 24.03 13.70
N GLY A 636 -9.91 24.41 14.97
CA GLY A 636 -9.01 25.52 15.33
C GLY A 636 -7.57 25.29 14.85
N ASP A 637 -7.04 24.08 15.00
CA ASP A 637 -5.70 23.74 14.56
C ASP A 637 -5.57 23.72 13.03
N LEU A 638 -6.53 23.14 12.31
CA LEU A 638 -6.55 23.13 10.84
C LEU A 638 -6.60 24.56 10.28
N ASN A 639 -7.43 25.44 10.88
CA ASN A 639 -7.47 26.83 10.48
C ASN A 639 -6.16 27.59 10.77
N ALA A 640 -5.52 27.31 11.90
CA ALA A 640 -4.20 27.87 12.23
C ALA A 640 -3.12 27.42 11.22
N ARG A 641 -3.27 26.24 10.63
CA ARG A 641 -2.43 25.69 9.57
C ARG A 641 -2.83 26.13 8.15
N ARG A 642 -3.57 27.22 8.02
CA ARG A 642 -4.11 27.70 6.75
C ARG A 642 -5.02 26.72 6.03
N GLY A 643 -5.63 25.80 6.79
CA GLY A 643 -6.57 24.81 6.27
C GLY A 643 -7.88 25.45 5.85
N GLN A 644 -8.44 25.00 4.74
CA GLN A 644 -9.76 25.36 4.24
C GLN A 644 -10.71 24.19 4.50
N ILE A 645 -11.59 24.33 5.48
CA ILE A 645 -12.57 23.28 5.80
C ILE A 645 -13.55 23.16 4.63
N GLN A 646 -13.66 21.95 4.07
CA GLN A 646 -14.54 21.64 2.94
C GLN A 646 -15.87 21.06 3.38
N GLY A 647 -15.91 20.39 4.52
CA GLY A 647 -17.11 19.79 5.05
C GLY A 647 -16.86 19.00 6.32
N MET A 648 -17.93 18.66 6.98
CA MET A 648 -17.93 17.81 8.17
C MET A 648 -19.00 16.74 8.02
N GLU A 649 -18.69 15.53 8.39
CA GLU A 649 -19.58 14.37 8.34
C GLU A 649 -19.68 13.80 9.75
N ALA A 650 -20.90 13.75 10.29
CA ALA A 650 -21.17 13.14 11.57
C ALA A 650 -21.16 11.61 11.40
N MET A 651 -20.39 10.94 12.22
CA MET A 651 -20.32 9.48 12.33
C MET A 651 -20.69 9.11 13.77
N ALA A 652 -21.08 7.87 14.03
CA ALA A 652 -21.52 7.45 15.38
C ALA A 652 -20.43 7.75 16.45
N GLY A 653 -20.62 8.85 17.20
CA GLY A 653 -19.71 9.31 18.29
C GLY A 653 -18.37 9.92 17.82
N THR A 654 -18.22 10.17 16.53
CA THR A 654 -17.04 10.81 15.94
C THR A 654 -17.44 11.77 14.81
N GLN A 655 -16.56 12.71 14.50
CA GLN A 655 -16.71 13.62 13.35
C GLN A 655 -15.57 13.42 12.39
N ARG A 656 -15.90 13.43 11.11
CA ARG A 656 -14.92 13.52 10.03
C ARG A 656 -14.86 14.93 9.49
N VAL A 657 -13.72 15.56 9.61
CA VAL A 657 -13.44 16.91 9.09
C VAL A 657 -12.62 16.79 7.83
N ASN A 658 -13.16 17.22 6.71
CA ASN A 658 -12.45 17.28 5.43
C ASN A 658 -11.93 18.69 5.20
N ALA A 659 -10.64 18.83 4.88
CA ALA A 659 -10.01 20.13 4.67
C ALA A 659 -8.93 20.07 3.58
N PHE A 660 -8.67 21.19 2.94
CA PHE A 660 -7.48 21.39 2.14
C PHE A 660 -6.44 22.16 2.97
N VAL A 661 -5.25 21.58 3.12
CA VAL A 661 -4.19 22.14 3.95
C VAL A 661 -2.86 22.12 3.18
N PRO A 662 -2.07 23.23 3.19
CA PRO A 662 -0.75 23.22 2.58
C PRO A 662 0.17 22.17 3.21
N LEU A 663 0.90 21.42 2.40
CA LEU A 663 1.83 20.37 2.89
C LEU A 663 2.84 20.94 3.91
N ALA A 664 3.34 22.13 3.68
CA ALA A 664 4.27 22.80 4.58
C ALA A 664 3.73 22.96 6.02
N GLN A 665 2.42 23.01 6.20
CA GLN A 665 1.75 23.15 7.49
C GLN A 665 1.40 21.80 8.13
N MET A 666 1.57 20.69 7.40
CA MET A 666 1.23 19.35 7.88
C MET A 666 2.42 18.65 8.57
N PHE A 667 3.62 19.18 8.47
CA PHE A 667 4.76 18.62 9.19
C PHE A 667 4.55 18.65 10.69
N GLY A 668 4.76 17.51 11.36
CA GLY A 668 4.50 17.32 12.78
C GLY A 668 3.02 17.20 13.17
N TYR A 669 2.09 17.30 12.22
CA TYR A 669 0.65 17.27 12.52
C TYR A 669 0.21 16.00 13.25
N ALA A 670 0.78 14.84 12.94
CA ALA A 670 0.48 13.58 13.62
C ALA A 670 0.70 13.67 15.13
N THR A 671 1.82 14.27 15.54
CA THR A 671 2.17 14.48 16.94
C THR A 671 1.23 15.47 17.63
N ASP A 672 0.93 16.58 16.95
CA ASP A 672 0.03 17.61 17.47
C ASP A 672 -1.39 17.11 17.63
N LEU A 673 -1.89 16.37 16.63
CA LEU A 673 -3.22 15.74 16.68
C LEU A 673 -3.33 14.74 17.84
N ARG A 674 -2.33 13.85 18.00
CA ARG A 674 -2.28 12.89 19.11
C ARG A 674 -2.28 13.59 20.46
N SER A 675 -1.49 14.64 20.62
CA SER A 675 -1.43 15.42 21.85
C SER A 675 -2.77 16.08 22.19
N LYS A 676 -3.43 16.69 21.20
CA LYS A 676 -4.73 17.39 21.39
C LYS A 676 -5.90 16.45 21.61
N THR A 677 -5.86 15.24 21.06
CA THR A 677 -6.95 14.27 21.10
C THR A 677 -6.69 13.09 22.03
N GLN A 678 -5.65 13.17 22.87
CA GLN A 678 -5.24 12.06 23.75
C GLN A 678 -5.05 10.74 23.00
N GLY A 679 -4.52 10.81 21.77
CA GLY A 679 -4.29 9.68 20.92
C GLY A 679 -5.51 9.14 20.17
N ARG A 680 -6.68 9.76 20.32
CA ARG A 680 -7.93 9.30 19.68
C ARG A 680 -8.18 9.88 18.29
N GLY A 681 -7.47 10.97 17.94
CA GLY A 681 -7.57 11.59 16.62
C GLY A 681 -6.71 10.87 15.59
N GLN A 682 -7.24 10.72 14.41
CA GLN A 682 -6.53 10.16 13.27
C GLN A 682 -6.74 11.02 12.04
N TYR A 683 -5.78 11.01 11.13
CA TYR A 683 -5.91 11.71 9.87
C TYR A 683 -5.34 10.91 8.71
N VAL A 684 -5.88 11.18 7.55
CA VAL A 684 -5.35 10.73 6.27
C VAL A 684 -5.14 11.97 5.41
N MET A 685 -4.04 12.03 4.68
CA MET A 685 -3.80 13.08 3.71
C MET A 685 -3.34 12.50 2.38
N GLU A 686 -3.82 13.12 1.31
CA GLU A 686 -3.47 12.78 -0.06
C GLU A 686 -3.19 14.05 -0.86
N PRO A 687 -2.28 14.02 -1.85
CA PRO A 687 -2.05 15.17 -2.72
C PRO A 687 -3.34 15.54 -3.45
N SER A 688 -3.63 16.83 -3.54
CA SER A 688 -4.81 17.33 -4.25
C SER A 688 -4.42 18.19 -5.45
N HIS A 689 -3.98 19.42 -5.19
CA HIS A 689 -3.67 20.42 -6.22
C HIS A 689 -2.59 21.38 -5.73
N TYR A 690 -2.25 22.37 -6.54
CA TYR A 690 -1.31 23.44 -6.19
C TYR A 690 -2.05 24.76 -6.08
N GLU A 691 -1.74 25.58 -5.06
CA GLU A 691 -2.26 26.93 -4.89
C GLU A 691 -1.13 27.95 -4.73
N PRO A 692 -1.40 29.23 -5.07
CA PRO A 692 -0.45 30.30 -4.86
C PRO A 692 -0.09 30.45 -3.37
N VAL A 693 1.19 30.57 -3.08
CA VAL A 693 1.68 30.87 -1.73
C VAL A 693 1.36 32.32 -1.37
N PRO A 694 0.90 32.64 -0.15
CA PRO A 694 0.73 34.03 0.31
C PRO A 694 2.03 34.84 0.19
N LYS A 695 1.93 36.10 -0.20
CA LYS A 695 3.07 36.94 -0.55
C LYS A 695 4.14 37.00 0.55
N ASN A 696 3.74 37.12 1.80
CA ASN A 696 4.67 37.18 2.95
C ASN A 696 5.49 35.89 3.10
N ILE A 697 4.90 34.75 2.81
CA ILE A 697 5.56 33.41 2.86
C ILE A 697 6.43 33.22 1.61
N ALA A 698 5.92 33.60 0.44
CA ALA A 698 6.67 33.56 -0.81
C ALA A 698 7.98 34.37 -0.70
N ASP A 699 7.91 35.59 -0.13
CA ASP A 699 9.09 36.45 0.10
C ASP A 699 10.13 35.79 1.02
N GLN A 700 9.69 35.05 2.04
CA GLN A 700 10.58 34.27 2.92
C GLN A 700 11.23 33.08 2.18
N ILE A 701 10.47 32.37 1.36
CA ILE A 701 10.98 31.26 0.56
C ILE A 701 12.05 31.73 -0.43
N ILE A 702 11.80 32.86 -1.12
CA ILE A 702 12.74 33.47 -2.06
C ILE A 702 14.01 33.92 -1.32
N ALA A 703 13.87 34.62 -0.19
CA ALA A 703 14.98 35.06 0.61
C ALA A 703 15.83 33.94 1.22
N GLY A 704 15.20 32.82 1.56
CA GLY A 704 15.89 31.64 2.07
C GLY A 704 16.80 30.96 1.03
N ARG A 705 16.38 30.93 -0.23
CA ARG A 705 17.16 30.35 -1.33
C ARG A 705 18.27 31.28 -1.88
N THR A 706 18.10 32.59 -1.79
CA THR A 706 19.12 33.54 -2.23
C THR A 706 20.30 33.65 -1.25
N LYS A 707 20.20 33.05 -0.04
CA LYS A 707 21.27 33.00 0.97
C LYS A 707 22.02 31.66 1.05
N ALA A 708 21.52 30.63 0.36
CA ALA A 708 22.19 29.32 0.22
C ALA A 708 22.96 29.25 -1.11
#